data_9f981ea22eeafa263f5a3c06cf8d0ac8
#
_entry.id   9f981ea22eeafa263f5a3c06cf8d0ac8
#
_cell.length_a   1.000
_cell.length_b   1.000
_cell.length_c   1.000
_cell.angle_alpha   90.00
_cell.angle_beta   90.00
_cell.angle_gamma   90.00
#
_symmetry.space_group_name_H-M   'P 1'
#
loop_
_entity.id
_entity.type
_entity.pdbx_description
1 polymer ?
#
loop_
_entity_poly.entity_id
_entity_poly.type
_entity_poly.pdbx_seq_one_letter_code
_entity_poly.pdbx_strand_id
1 'polypeptide(L)'
;VKTTKLKSAMQKAGLASVFALSFGALTGCQTTAEDNTAKKADVAATEKAPIQDNGIFTNPLFPNGADPWLKYWDGNYYLTTTTWTSELVMRKSPTLAGLADATPVNVWSDSNPERCCNFWAFEFHRLKGPNGYRWYMMYTAGTDGTLDNQHLNVLESAGDDPMGPYEYKGALMPNVWNIDGNYLTYKDKLYVIYSQWQGDQQLNIIAEMEDPWTLKENSPHTVITRPELDWEISGRKVTEGAEILQHNGRTFMTYSASFCNTPDYKLGMLELVGDDPLKASSWKKYDKPVFERTEEVFGPGHNGFFTSPDGTEDWLVYHGNDSVEHGCSATRSLRAQKFTWNDDGTPSFGKPLTPGVEVAPPSGEYGPLVTRVQGQRYQLVNATSGLCLDIAADPQDARAVQRQCASTNGQWVIDATTDGFVRLANREDSKFLELESCNDADNAKVQSAAWRNNFCQQWKVAPSTDGNVSITNRYTGKPLAVAGCSAAQNQAVLQQSDATACGDWQLRPMGSVVVLSQQSGKALSVADTVKAGTNVEQQAYTHKDAQQWFFTPTDTGYVSLKQSADSEFCAAVADNALVPGANVEMASCAAKTAQWRIAPVEGGGVMLINRYTKQALGLSNCGLAENTNFAQQPDLGNKCQVFHLREPN
;
A
#
# COMPACT_ATOMS: atom_id res chain seq x y z
N VAL A 1 53.41 -17.91 25.57
CA VAL A 1 54.34 -16.91 26.12
C VAL A 1 53.77 -15.53 25.88
N LYS A 2 53.44 -14.88 26.99
CA LYS A 2 53.16 -13.43 27.22
C LYS A 2 52.02 -12.74 26.45
N THR A 3 50.92 -12.61 27.16
CA THR A 3 49.88 -11.62 27.11
C THR A 3 50.41 -10.19 27.38
N THR A 4 49.90 -9.19 26.62
CA THR A 4 49.97 -7.78 27.05
C THR A 4 48.59 -7.14 26.84
N LYS A 5 47.96 -6.82 27.97
CA LYS A 5 46.74 -5.99 28.06
C LYS A 5 47.14 -4.51 27.95
N LEU A 6 46.45 -3.75 27.13
CA LEU A 6 46.45 -2.27 27.23
C LEU A 6 45.07 -1.80 27.70
N LYS A 7 45.06 -1.16 28.87
CA LYS A 7 43.92 -0.41 29.41
C LYS A 7 44.00 1.02 28.86
N SER A 8 42.89 1.53 28.34
CA SER A 8 42.72 2.95 28.04
C SER A 8 41.99 3.65 29.17
N ALA A 9 42.53 4.78 29.60
CA ALA A 9 41.99 5.60 30.68
C ALA A 9 41.05 6.67 30.13
N MET A 10 39.89 6.80 30.79
CA MET A 10 38.99 7.95 30.64
C MET A 10 39.54 9.17 31.37
N GLN A 11 39.60 10.31 30.70
CA GLN A 11 39.77 11.61 31.34
C GLN A 11 38.45 12.38 31.31
N LYS A 12 37.93 12.68 32.49
CA LYS A 12 36.85 13.63 32.72
C LYS A 12 37.43 15.03 32.83
N ALA A 13 36.88 15.99 32.13
CA ALA A 13 37.07 17.40 32.40
C ALA A 13 35.71 18.05 32.70
N GLY A 14 35.55 18.53 33.93
CA GLY A 14 34.44 19.36 34.34
C GLY A 14 34.79 20.83 34.23
N LEU A 15 33.86 21.67 33.86
CA LEU A 15 33.95 23.13 34.03
C LEU A 15 32.71 23.62 34.78
N ALA A 16 32.99 24.35 35.86
CA ALA A 16 32.03 24.99 36.73
C ALA A 16 31.61 26.37 36.16
N SER A 17 30.35 26.71 36.29
CA SER A 17 29.79 28.02 35.97
C SER A 17 29.75 28.90 37.23
N VAL A 18 30.20 30.12 37.07
CA VAL A 18 30.16 31.17 38.11
C VAL A 18 28.91 32.02 37.93
N PHE A 19 28.15 32.18 39.02
CA PHE A 19 27.07 33.15 39.17
C PHE A 19 27.62 34.54 39.41
N ALA A 20 27.05 35.56 38.81
CA ALA A 20 27.17 36.95 39.24
C ALA A 20 25.77 37.58 39.33
N LEU A 21 25.39 37.91 40.56
CA LEU A 21 24.25 38.75 40.91
C LEU A 21 24.66 40.22 40.85
N SER A 22 23.83 41.09 40.31
CA SER A 22 23.88 42.51 40.61
C SER A 22 22.46 43.06 40.85
N PHE A 23 22.28 43.63 42.01
CA PHE A 23 21.15 44.42 42.49
C PHE A 23 21.20 45.83 41.96
N GLY A 24 20.04 46.45 41.69
CA GLY A 24 20.00 47.88 41.41
C GLY A 24 18.59 48.42 41.27
N ALA A 25 18.05 48.87 42.39
CA ALA A 25 17.24 50.05 42.68
C ALA A 25 15.93 50.37 41.93
N LEU A 26 14.90 50.49 42.74
CA LEU A 26 13.56 51.08 42.54
C LEU A 26 13.60 52.59 42.25
N THR A 27 12.76 53.07 41.33
CA THR A 27 12.01 54.32 41.51
C THR A 27 10.83 54.44 40.51
N GLY A 28 9.68 54.83 41.01
CA GLY A 28 8.72 55.73 40.34
C GLY A 28 7.50 55.13 39.62
N CYS A 29 6.39 55.10 40.34
CA CYS A 29 5.05 55.03 39.78
C CYS A 29 4.73 56.20 38.83
N GLN A 30 4.16 55.88 37.63
CA GLN A 30 3.14 56.70 36.99
C GLN A 30 2.20 55.79 36.18
N THR A 31 0.92 55.91 36.50
CA THR A 31 -0.22 55.24 35.83
C THR A 31 -0.55 55.99 34.56
N THR A 32 -0.44 55.28 33.44
CA THR A 32 -1.24 55.63 32.23
C THR A 32 -1.90 54.34 31.75
N ALA A 33 -3.22 54.43 31.59
CA ALA A 33 -4.04 53.40 31.01
C ALA A 33 -3.67 53.23 29.55
N GLU A 34 -3.11 52.09 29.20
CA GLU A 34 -2.94 51.68 27.81
C GLU A 34 -3.79 50.44 27.51
N ASP A 35 -4.49 50.61 26.45
CA ASP A 35 -5.40 49.74 25.73
C ASP A 35 -4.83 48.32 25.54
N ASN A 36 -5.49 47.34 26.17
CA ASN A 36 -5.13 45.93 26.01
C ASN A 36 -5.75 45.37 24.73
N THR A 37 -5.26 45.79 23.57
CA THR A 37 -5.39 44.99 22.35
C THR A 37 -4.32 43.90 22.37
N ALA A 38 -4.71 42.73 22.83
CA ALA A 38 -3.92 41.53 22.67
C ALA A 38 -3.62 41.35 21.16
N LYS A 39 -2.38 41.61 20.75
CA LYS A 39 -1.87 41.14 19.47
C LYS A 39 -2.03 39.61 19.47
N LYS A 40 -3.03 39.13 18.70
CA LYS A 40 -2.99 37.74 18.23
C LYS A 40 -1.62 37.54 17.58
N ALA A 41 -0.85 36.62 18.14
CA ALA A 41 0.31 36.09 17.43
C ALA A 41 -0.21 35.59 16.09
N ASP A 42 0.28 36.18 15.02
CA ASP A 42 0.13 35.63 13.68
C ASP A 42 0.71 34.21 13.75
N VAL A 43 -0.19 33.23 13.83
CA VAL A 43 0.15 31.84 13.50
C VAL A 43 0.52 31.94 12.04
N ALA A 44 1.82 31.82 11.75
CA ALA A 44 2.32 31.73 10.39
C ALA A 44 1.43 30.72 9.68
N ALA A 45 0.74 31.17 8.65
CA ALA A 45 -0.03 30.30 7.79
C ALA A 45 0.93 29.20 7.34
N THR A 46 0.65 27.97 7.78
CA THR A 46 1.40 26.82 7.28
C THR A 46 1.28 26.87 5.77
N GLU A 47 2.40 27.06 5.12
CA GLU A 47 2.48 27.07 3.66
C GLU A 47 1.78 25.81 3.17
N LYS A 48 0.67 25.96 2.44
CA LYS A 48 -0.07 24.83 1.91
C LYS A 48 0.85 24.09 0.97
N ALA A 49 0.95 22.77 1.13
CA ALA A 49 1.76 21.94 0.26
C ALA A 49 1.41 22.25 -1.22
N PRO A 50 2.42 22.39 -2.10
CA PRO A 50 2.18 22.71 -3.49
C PRO A 50 1.26 21.66 -4.11
N ILE A 51 0.32 22.13 -4.94
CA ILE A 51 -0.52 21.26 -5.75
C ILE A 51 0.42 20.59 -6.74
N GLN A 52 0.60 19.28 -6.62
CA GLN A 52 1.33 18.53 -7.65
C GLN A 52 0.47 18.45 -8.90
N ASP A 53 0.82 19.24 -9.88
CA ASP A 53 0.18 19.24 -11.19
C ASP A 53 0.94 18.25 -12.09
N ASN A 54 0.22 17.35 -12.77
CA ASN A 54 0.65 16.48 -13.87
C ASN A 54 1.45 15.20 -13.53
N GLY A 55 1.85 14.89 -12.27
CA GLY A 55 2.64 13.71 -11.92
C GLY A 55 4.03 13.63 -12.52
N ILE A 56 4.50 14.71 -13.11
CA ILE A 56 5.88 14.85 -13.53
C ILE A 56 6.76 14.67 -12.29
N PHE A 57 7.77 13.84 -12.40
CA PHE A 57 8.74 13.62 -11.34
C PHE A 57 10.17 13.77 -11.88
N THR A 58 11.13 13.78 -10.99
CA THR A 58 12.56 13.76 -11.33
C THR A 58 13.23 12.59 -10.63
N ASN A 59 14.29 12.04 -11.21
CA ASN A 59 15.17 11.13 -10.51
C ASN A 59 16.27 11.90 -9.75
N PRO A 60 16.67 11.44 -8.54
CA PRO A 60 16.04 10.34 -7.81
C PRO A 60 14.66 10.69 -7.26
N LEU A 61 13.77 9.70 -7.15
CA LEU A 61 12.45 9.87 -6.54
C LEU A 61 12.57 10.18 -5.04
N PHE A 62 13.42 9.45 -4.32
CA PHE A 62 13.78 9.75 -2.94
C PHE A 62 15.09 9.04 -2.54
N PRO A 63 15.78 9.51 -1.49
CA PRO A 63 16.99 8.87 -0.95
C PRO A 63 16.64 7.57 -0.21
N ASN A 64 17.66 6.72 0.06
CA ASN A 64 17.52 5.47 0.78
C ASN A 64 16.50 4.51 0.13
N GLY A 65 16.65 4.31 -1.16
CA GLY A 65 15.80 3.44 -2.00
C GLY A 65 16.55 2.23 -2.55
N ALA A 66 17.37 1.58 -1.73
CA ALA A 66 18.15 0.42 -2.14
C ALA A 66 17.26 -0.79 -2.44
N ASP A 67 17.66 -1.57 -3.46
CA ASP A 67 17.06 -2.84 -3.83
C ASP A 67 15.52 -2.72 -3.99
N PRO A 68 15.05 -1.82 -4.88
CA PRO A 68 13.64 -1.50 -4.95
C PRO A 68 12.84 -2.57 -5.68
N TRP A 69 11.69 -2.95 -5.12
CA TRP A 69 10.68 -3.73 -5.81
C TRP A 69 9.37 -2.96 -5.88
N LEU A 70 8.80 -2.85 -7.08
CA LEU A 70 7.61 -2.04 -7.33
C LEU A 70 6.62 -2.79 -8.21
N LYS A 71 5.35 -2.75 -7.82
CA LYS A 71 4.22 -3.25 -8.64
C LYS A 71 3.09 -2.23 -8.63
N TYR A 72 2.43 -2.10 -9.77
CA TYR A 72 1.14 -1.43 -9.87
C TYR A 72 0.03 -2.49 -9.73
N TRP A 73 -0.88 -2.27 -8.80
CA TRP A 73 -2.00 -3.18 -8.54
C TRP A 73 -3.19 -2.41 -7.97
N ASP A 74 -4.39 -2.71 -8.48
CA ASP A 74 -5.67 -2.17 -7.98
C ASP A 74 -5.64 -0.65 -7.78
N GLY A 75 -5.15 0.07 -8.80
CA GLY A 75 -5.13 1.53 -8.82
C GLY A 75 -4.00 2.19 -8.03
N ASN A 76 -3.04 1.44 -7.49
CA ASN A 76 -1.93 1.98 -6.71
C ASN A 76 -0.60 1.34 -7.08
N TYR A 77 0.48 2.10 -6.88
CA TYR A 77 1.84 1.60 -6.81
C TYR A 77 2.15 1.15 -5.40
N TYR A 78 2.78 0.00 -5.28
CA TYR A 78 3.31 -0.54 -4.04
C TYR A 78 4.81 -0.69 -4.19
N LEU A 79 5.56 -0.23 -3.20
CA LEU A 79 7.02 -0.19 -3.23
C LEU A 79 7.60 -0.71 -1.93
N THR A 80 8.59 -1.58 -2.04
CA THR A 80 9.49 -1.98 -0.96
C THR A 80 10.92 -1.60 -1.29
N THR A 81 11.74 -1.38 -0.26
CA THR A 81 13.17 -1.14 -0.35
C THR A 81 13.87 -1.77 0.85
N THR A 82 15.13 -2.13 0.72
CA THR A 82 15.96 -2.62 1.83
C THR A 82 15.94 -1.67 3.02
N THR A 83 15.76 -2.18 4.23
CA THR A 83 15.68 -1.39 5.46
C THR A 83 16.89 -1.54 6.39
N TRP A 84 17.65 -2.63 6.27
CA TRP A 84 18.74 -3.04 7.21
C TRP A 84 18.29 -3.17 8.67
N THR A 85 17.00 -3.23 8.92
CA THR A 85 16.39 -3.31 10.24
C THR A 85 15.70 -4.66 10.46
N SER A 86 14.82 -4.74 11.44
CA SER A 86 13.90 -5.86 11.71
C SER A 86 12.51 -5.62 11.15
N GLU A 87 12.34 -4.61 10.31
CA GLU A 87 11.06 -4.17 9.81
C GLU A 87 11.02 -4.20 8.28
N LEU A 88 9.96 -4.76 7.75
CA LEU A 88 9.62 -4.70 6.34
C LEU A 88 8.64 -3.56 6.13
N VAL A 89 9.07 -2.58 5.35
CA VAL A 89 8.31 -1.35 5.13
C VAL A 89 7.82 -1.28 3.69
N MET A 90 6.55 -0.98 3.50
CA MET A 90 5.95 -0.78 2.20
C MET A 90 5.37 0.62 2.08
N ARG A 91 5.53 1.23 0.90
CA ARG A 91 4.87 2.48 0.51
C ARG A 91 3.77 2.18 -0.50
N LYS A 92 2.66 2.92 -0.41
CA LYS A 92 1.53 2.84 -1.34
C LYS A 92 1.20 4.23 -1.84
N SER A 93 1.00 4.39 -3.15
CA SER A 93 0.58 5.66 -3.75
C SER A 93 -0.21 5.42 -5.03
N PRO A 94 -1.24 6.22 -5.34
CA PRO A 94 -1.94 6.15 -6.62
C PRO A 94 -1.08 6.61 -7.81
N THR A 95 0.06 7.27 -7.55
CA THR A 95 0.97 7.76 -8.58
C THR A 95 2.41 7.41 -8.25
N LEU A 96 3.24 7.26 -9.28
CA LEU A 96 4.66 6.97 -9.11
C LEU A 96 5.37 8.11 -8.36
N ALA A 97 5.11 9.36 -8.76
CA ALA A 97 5.65 10.54 -8.08
C ALA A 97 5.26 10.60 -6.59
N GLY A 98 4.02 10.25 -6.27
CA GLY A 98 3.50 10.27 -4.90
C GLY A 98 4.13 9.25 -3.95
N LEU A 99 4.88 8.28 -4.47
CA LEU A 99 5.67 7.36 -3.62
C LEU A 99 6.74 8.09 -2.80
N ALA A 100 7.25 9.22 -3.30
CA ALA A 100 8.24 10.04 -2.58
C ALA A 100 7.68 10.55 -1.24
N ASP A 101 6.42 10.98 -1.25
CA ASP A 101 5.73 11.57 -0.08
C ASP A 101 4.88 10.55 0.69
N ALA A 102 4.75 9.32 0.16
CA ALA A 102 3.95 8.28 0.79
C ALA A 102 4.55 7.86 2.14
N THR A 103 3.72 7.86 3.17
CA THR A 103 4.13 7.38 4.49
C THR A 103 4.51 5.90 4.44
N PRO A 104 5.72 5.52 4.84
CA PRO A 104 6.09 4.12 4.93
C PRO A 104 5.29 3.41 6.01
N VAL A 105 4.75 2.24 5.68
CA VAL A 105 3.97 1.40 6.59
C VAL A 105 4.77 0.15 6.90
N ASN A 106 4.97 -0.14 8.19
CA ASN A 106 5.55 -1.42 8.60
C ASN A 106 4.51 -2.52 8.41
N VAL A 107 4.73 -3.42 7.44
CA VAL A 107 3.83 -4.53 7.11
C VAL A 107 4.24 -5.84 7.75
N TRP A 108 5.50 -5.94 8.22
CA TRP A 108 6.03 -7.10 8.93
C TRP A 108 7.20 -6.71 9.82
N SER A 109 7.28 -7.32 11.01
CA SER A 109 8.44 -7.26 11.90
C SER A 109 8.72 -8.65 12.45
N ASP A 110 9.99 -8.98 12.65
CA ASP A 110 10.36 -10.26 13.28
C ASP A 110 11.35 -10.03 14.44
N SER A 111 11.14 -10.76 15.51
CA SER A 111 12.00 -10.76 16.70
C SER A 111 12.69 -12.09 16.94
N ASN A 112 12.53 -13.08 16.05
CA ASN A 112 13.20 -14.36 16.16
C ASN A 112 14.70 -14.14 15.92
N PRO A 113 15.60 -14.52 16.86
CA PRO A 113 17.03 -14.25 16.76
C PRO A 113 17.74 -14.79 15.50
N GLU A 114 17.18 -15.81 14.85
CA GLU A 114 17.76 -16.41 13.65
C GLU A 114 17.40 -15.67 12.35
N ARG A 115 16.38 -14.78 12.39
CA ARG A 115 15.87 -14.07 11.23
C ARG A 115 15.30 -12.69 11.56
N CYS A 116 15.74 -12.09 12.67
CA CYS A 116 15.23 -10.80 13.14
C CYS A 116 15.74 -9.61 12.34
N CYS A 117 16.87 -9.77 11.65
CA CYS A 117 17.74 -8.61 11.48
C CYS A 117 18.30 -8.55 10.07
N ASN A 118 18.80 -7.36 9.70
CA ASN A 118 19.37 -7.12 8.38
C ASN A 118 18.42 -7.49 7.24
N PHE A 119 17.20 -6.93 7.26
CA PHE A 119 16.21 -7.17 6.23
C PHE A 119 16.60 -6.50 4.92
N TRP A 120 16.77 -7.31 3.85
CA TRP A 120 17.18 -6.86 2.52
C TRP A 120 16.26 -7.38 1.43
N ALA A 121 16.23 -6.65 0.30
CA ALA A 121 15.67 -7.06 -0.99
C ALA A 121 14.30 -7.72 -0.85
N PHE A 122 13.30 -6.93 -0.52
CA PHE A 122 11.92 -7.41 -0.37
C PHE A 122 11.22 -7.44 -1.70
N GLU A 123 10.80 -8.62 -2.16
CA GLU A 123 9.99 -8.77 -3.35
C GLU A 123 8.63 -9.36 -3.02
N PHE A 124 7.58 -8.74 -3.48
CA PHE A 124 6.22 -9.25 -3.32
C PHE A 124 5.62 -9.63 -4.67
N HIS A 125 5.09 -10.84 -4.73
CA HIS A 125 4.55 -11.45 -5.95
C HIS A 125 3.17 -12.01 -5.69
N ARG A 126 2.23 -11.77 -6.61
CA ARG A 126 0.90 -12.38 -6.55
C ARG A 126 0.93 -13.72 -7.26
N LEU A 127 0.95 -14.80 -6.48
CA LEU A 127 1.05 -16.16 -6.98
C LEU A 127 -0.12 -17.03 -6.51
N LYS A 128 -0.39 -18.10 -7.27
CA LYS A 128 -1.32 -19.13 -6.86
C LYS A 128 -0.58 -20.15 -5.99
N GLY A 129 -0.92 -20.19 -4.72
CA GLY A 129 -0.42 -21.17 -3.76
C GLY A 129 -1.54 -22.11 -3.29
N PRO A 130 -1.29 -22.92 -2.26
CA PRO A 130 -2.27 -23.82 -1.65
C PRO A 130 -3.54 -23.11 -1.17
N ASN A 131 -3.43 -21.85 -0.78
CA ASN A 131 -4.54 -21.01 -0.29
C ASN A 131 -5.18 -20.13 -1.38
N GLY A 132 -5.02 -20.49 -2.67
CA GLY A 132 -5.44 -19.68 -3.81
C GLY A 132 -4.44 -18.57 -4.14
N TYR A 133 -4.91 -17.50 -4.79
CA TYR A 133 -4.06 -16.35 -5.07
C TYR A 133 -3.82 -15.53 -3.81
N ARG A 134 -2.52 -15.29 -3.50
CA ARG A 134 -2.04 -14.48 -2.38
C ARG A 134 -0.84 -13.67 -2.82
N TRP A 135 -0.47 -12.67 -2.02
CA TRP A 135 0.81 -12.00 -2.13
C TRP A 135 1.84 -12.73 -1.28
N TYR A 136 2.92 -13.10 -1.92
CA TYR A 136 4.06 -13.74 -1.27
C TYR A 136 5.21 -12.75 -1.23
N MET A 137 5.71 -12.47 -0.03
CA MET A 137 6.85 -11.61 0.19
C MET A 137 8.07 -12.48 0.41
N MET A 138 9.03 -12.44 -0.50
CA MET A 138 10.33 -13.07 -0.32
C MET A 138 11.34 -12.00 0.10
N TYR A 139 12.11 -12.28 1.14
CA TYR A 139 13.08 -11.33 1.67
C TYR A 139 14.26 -12.03 2.33
N THR A 140 15.39 -11.36 2.36
CA THR A 140 16.58 -11.82 3.07
C THR A 140 16.57 -11.32 4.51
N ALA A 141 16.86 -12.20 5.45
CA ALA A 141 17.08 -11.85 6.86
C ALA A 141 18.08 -12.79 7.53
N GLY A 142 18.66 -12.37 8.64
CA GLY A 142 19.60 -13.16 9.42
C GLY A 142 19.64 -12.77 10.89
N THR A 143 20.73 -13.06 11.57
CA THR A 143 20.97 -12.78 13.00
C THR A 143 21.53 -11.38 13.22
N ASP A 144 21.28 -10.83 14.41
CA ASP A 144 21.88 -9.56 14.81
C ASP A 144 23.40 -9.61 14.91
N GLY A 145 24.03 -8.55 14.47
CA GLY A 145 25.49 -8.35 14.59
C GLY A 145 26.37 -9.17 13.63
N THR A 146 25.80 -9.95 12.72
CA THR A 146 26.54 -10.66 11.67
C THR A 146 25.76 -10.73 10.35
N LEU A 147 26.47 -10.88 9.23
CA LEU A 147 25.90 -11.13 7.91
C LEU A 147 26.16 -12.57 7.41
N ASP A 148 26.72 -13.43 8.27
CA ASP A 148 27.21 -14.76 7.87
C ASP A 148 26.09 -15.79 7.69
N ASN A 149 24.89 -15.52 8.20
CA ASN A 149 23.73 -16.41 8.13
C ASN A 149 22.50 -15.78 7.47
N GLN A 150 22.71 -14.84 6.56
CA GLN A 150 21.63 -14.30 5.74
C GLN A 150 20.99 -15.41 4.91
N HIS A 151 19.66 -15.49 4.91
CA HIS A 151 18.91 -16.46 4.13
C HIS A 151 17.51 -15.96 3.77
N LEU A 152 16.93 -16.58 2.73
CA LEU A 152 15.62 -16.22 2.21
C LEU A 152 14.50 -16.72 3.10
N ASN A 153 13.58 -15.85 3.38
CA ASN A 153 12.37 -16.06 4.15
C ASN A 153 11.15 -15.70 3.30
N VAL A 154 10.02 -16.36 3.56
CA VAL A 154 8.78 -16.12 2.81
C VAL A 154 7.63 -15.82 3.77
N LEU A 155 6.88 -14.79 3.43
CA LEU A 155 5.59 -14.45 4.05
C LEU A 155 4.47 -14.67 3.04
N GLU A 156 3.28 -15.00 3.53
CA GLU A 156 2.03 -15.08 2.75
C GLU A 156 1.05 -14.04 3.27
N SER A 157 0.44 -13.27 2.37
CA SER A 157 -0.66 -12.37 2.76
C SER A 157 -1.91 -13.15 3.14
N ALA A 158 -2.67 -12.66 4.09
CA ALA A 158 -3.94 -13.27 4.50
C ALA A 158 -5.05 -13.13 3.42
N GLY A 159 -4.90 -12.19 2.49
CA GLY A 159 -5.83 -11.93 1.40
C GLY A 159 -5.14 -11.41 0.14
N ASP A 160 -5.88 -10.65 -0.67
CA ASP A 160 -5.41 -10.12 -1.96
C ASP A 160 -4.93 -8.66 -1.87
N ASP A 161 -4.54 -8.20 -0.68
CA ASP A 161 -3.96 -6.88 -0.45
C ASP A 161 -2.43 -6.99 -0.33
N PRO A 162 -1.64 -6.28 -1.18
CA PRO A 162 -0.18 -6.26 -1.05
C PRO A 162 0.31 -5.72 0.31
N MET A 163 -0.48 -4.89 0.99
CA MET A 163 -0.16 -4.39 2.33
C MET A 163 -0.33 -5.44 3.44
N GLY A 164 -0.78 -6.65 3.12
CA GLY A 164 -1.00 -7.73 4.09
C GLY A 164 -2.38 -7.71 4.73
N PRO A 165 -2.55 -8.18 5.98
CA PRO A 165 -1.49 -8.66 6.87
C PRO A 165 -0.77 -9.92 6.36
N TYR A 166 0.47 -10.10 6.83
CA TYR A 166 1.32 -11.22 6.43
C TYR A 166 1.50 -12.24 7.55
N GLU A 167 1.69 -13.49 7.14
CA GLU A 167 2.05 -14.62 8.01
C GLU A 167 3.38 -15.23 7.54
N TYR A 168 4.27 -15.54 8.49
CA TYR A 168 5.53 -16.22 8.18
C TYR A 168 5.29 -17.66 7.76
N LYS A 169 5.83 -18.06 6.61
CA LYS A 169 5.68 -19.42 6.06
C LYS A 169 6.91 -20.30 6.27
N GLY A 170 8.09 -19.73 6.20
CA GLY A 170 9.33 -20.48 6.38
C GLY A 170 10.55 -19.82 5.75
N ALA A 171 11.72 -20.36 6.09
CA ALA A 171 12.96 -20.11 5.39
C ALA A 171 13.17 -21.17 4.30
N LEU A 172 13.55 -20.76 3.09
CA LEU A 172 13.74 -21.70 1.99
C LEU A 172 14.96 -22.61 2.21
N MET A 173 16.06 -22.03 2.68
CA MET A 173 17.34 -22.73 2.88
C MET A 173 18.04 -22.18 4.13
N PRO A 174 17.56 -22.46 5.35
CA PRO A 174 18.01 -21.80 6.59
C PRO A 174 19.47 -22.11 6.97
N ASN A 175 20.05 -23.19 6.43
CA ASN A 175 21.41 -23.63 6.75
C ASN A 175 22.44 -23.22 5.67
N VAL A 176 22.02 -22.43 4.71
CA VAL A 176 22.85 -21.99 3.59
C VAL A 176 22.71 -20.48 3.45
N TRP A 177 23.81 -19.76 3.33
CA TRP A 177 23.79 -18.34 3.03
C TRP A 177 23.22 -18.12 1.62
N ASN A 178 22.13 -17.37 1.52
CA ASN A 178 21.49 -17.03 0.26
C ASN A 178 20.69 -15.73 0.39
N ILE A 179 20.65 -14.95 -0.70
CA ILE A 179 20.00 -13.63 -0.75
C ILE A 179 19.29 -13.42 -2.08
N ASP A 180 18.54 -12.32 -2.20
CA ASP A 180 17.97 -11.80 -3.44
C ASP A 180 17.15 -12.86 -4.19
N GLY A 181 16.09 -13.31 -3.55
CA GLY A 181 15.20 -14.32 -4.12
C GLY A 181 14.10 -13.74 -4.99
N ASN A 182 14.00 -14.22 -6.23
CA ASN A 182 12.94 -13.88 -7.17
C ASN A 182 12.20 -15.15 -7.65
N TYR A 183 10.92 -15.00 -8.03
CA TYR A 183 10.12 -16.10 -8.58
C TYR A 183 10.10 -16.08 -10.10
N LEU A 184 10.24 -17.27 -10.71
CA LEU A 184 9.93 -17.50 -12.12
C LEU A 184 8.75 -18.48 -12.23
N THR A 185 7.67 -18.05 -12.87
CA THR A 185 6.62 -18.97 -13.34
C THR A 185 6.88 -19.29 -14.82
N TYR A 186 7.05 -20.57 -15.12
CA TYR A 186 7.32 -21.03 -16.48
C TYR A 186 6.64 -22.39 -16.74
N LYS A 187 5.79 -22.47 -17.78
CA LYS A 187 5.03 -23.68 -18.15
C LYS A 187 4.30 -24.32 -16.95
N ASP A 188 3.52 -23.52 -16.23
CA ASP A 188 2.74 -23.90 -15.03
C ASP A 188 3.56 -24.43 -13.84
N LYS A 189 4.86 -24.23 -13.85
CA LYS A 189 5.74 -24.53 -12.74
C LYS A 189 6.30 -23.27 -12.13
N LEU A 190 6.60 -23.35 -10.85
CA LEU A 190 7.21 -22.29 -10.07
C LEU A 190 8.68 -22.60 -9.78
N TYR A 191 9.52 -21.62 -9.91
CA TYR A 191 10.94 -21.69 -9.60
C TYR A 191 11.33 -20.51 -8.72
N VAL A 192 12.37 -20.69 -7.90
CA VAL A 192 13.08 -19.61 -7.24
C VAL A 192 14.45 -19.43 -7.88
N ILE A 193 14.83 -18.17 -8.11
CA ILE A 193 16.20 -17.78 -8.47
C ILE A 193 16.74 -17.00 -7.29
N TYR A 194 17.98 -17.26 -6.90
CA TYR A 194 18.58 -16.64 -5.73
C TYR A 194 20.10 -16.53 -5.88
N SER A 195 20.72 -15.71 -5.04
CA SER A 195 22.17 -15.51 -5.04
C SER A 195 22.83 -16.23 -3.87
N GLN A 196 23.98 -16.85 -4.13
CA GLN A 196 24.75 -17.61 -3.14
C GLN A 196 26.25 -17.55 -3.41
N TRP A 197 27.05 -17.46 -2.35
CA TRP A 197 28.51 -17.59 -2.45
C TRP A 197 28.94 -19.03 -2.66
N GLN A 198 29.81 -19.27 -3.67
CA GLN A 198 30.56 -20.50 -3.87
C GLN A 198 32.05 -20.16 -4.02
N GLY A 199 32.81 -20.36 -2.96
CA GLY A 199 34.20 -19.91 -2.89
C GLY A 199 34.27 -18.35 -2.88
N ASP A 200 34.98 -17.80 -3.86
CA ASP A 200 35.16 -16.34 -4.03
C ASP A 200 34.15 -15.68 -5.01
N GLN A 201 33.16 -16.43 -5.45
CA GLN A 201 32.15 -15.99 -6.43
C GLN A 201 30.75 -16.03 -5.82
N GLN A 202 29.98 -14.97 -6.02
CA GLN A 202 28.53 -14.96 -5.76
C GLN A 202 27.80 -15.21 -7.09
N LEU A 203 26.89 -16.15 -7.10
CA LEU A 203 26.30 -16.77 -8.28
C LEU A 203 24.79 -16.69 -8.23
N ASN A 204 24.12 -16.63 -9.38
CA ASN A 204 22.67 -16.84 -9.44
C ASN A 204 22.37 -18.30 -9.72
N ILE A 205 21.49 -18.86 -8.90
CA ILE A 205 21.13 -20.28 -8.87
C ILE A 205 19.61 -20.39 -9.00
N ILE A 206 19.13 -21.40 -9.73
CA ILE A 206 17.70 -21.70 -9.87
C ILE A 206 17.36 -23.07 -9.29
N ALA A 207 16.17 -23.16 -8.64
CA ALA A 207 15.59 -24.42 -8.17
C ALA A 207 14.07 -24.43 -8.40
N GLU A 208 13.46 -25.63 -8.61
CA GLU A 208 12.00 -25.78 -8.74
C GLU A 208 11.35 -25.73 -7.35
N MET A 209 10.19 -25.13 -7.26
CA MET A 209 9.39 -25.03 -6.04
C MET A 209 8.14 -25.90 -6.13
N GLU A 210 7.70 -26.42 -4.99
CA GLU A 210 6.41 -27.13 -4.85
C GLU A 210 5.27 -26.12 -4.68
N ASP A 211 5.49 -25.11 -3.87
CA ASP A 211 4.60 -23.99 -3.60
C ASP A 211 5.44 -22.71 -3.32
N PRO A 212 4.84 -21.53 -3.14
CA PRO A 212 5.63 -20.30 -3.03
C PRO A 212 6.59 -20.21 -1.82
N TRP A 213 6.55 -21.11 -0.87
CA TRP A 213 7.47 -21.14 0.29
C TRP A 213 8.18 -22.47 0.50
N THR A 214 7.97 -23.44 -0.40
CA THR A 214 8.55 -24.78 -0.28
C THR A 214 9.32 -25.17 -1.53
N LEU A 215 10.60 -25.48 -1.38
CA LEU A 215 11.38 -26.06 -2.47
C LEU A 215 10.85 -27.47 -2.80
N LYS A 216 10.80 -27.79 -4.08
CA LYS A 216 10.44 -29.13 -4.51
C LYS A 216 11.51 -30.13 -4.09
N GLU A 217 11.08 -31.25 -3.49
CA GLU A 217 11.99 -32.31 -3.05
C GLU A 217 12.87 -32.79 -4.21
N ASN A 218 14.15 -32.91 -3.94
CA ASN A 218 15.18 -33.32 -4.92
C ASN A 218 15.31 -32.42 -6.16
N SER A 219 14.81 -31.20 -6.12
CA SER A 219 15.09 -30.22 -7.18
C SER A 219 16.58 -29.95 -7.28
N PRO A 220 17.19 -29.98 -8.48
CA PRO A 220 18.56 -29.52 -8.64
C PRO A 220 18.66 -28.01 -8.37
N HIS A 221 19.73 -27.59 -7.70
CA HIS A 221 20.14 -26.22 -7.54
C HIS A 221 21.15 -25.87 -8.61
N THR A 222 20.70 -25.35 -9.74
CA THR A 222 21.53 -25.14 -10.92
C THR A 222 22.06 -23.72 -10.98
N VAL A 223 23.38 -23.58 -11.08
CA VAL A 223 24.01 -22.29 -11.36
C VAL A 223 23.71 -21.89 -12.80
N ILE A 224 23.03 -20.77 -12.98
CA ILE A 224 22.63 -20.23 -14.29
C ILE A 224 23.49 -19.06 -14.76
N THR A 225 24.15 -18.34 -13.84
CA THR A 225 25.19 -17.40 -14.22
C THR A 225 26.30 -17.30 -13.18
N ARG A 226 27.51 -16.99 -13.66
CA ARG A 226 28.72 -16.72 -12.88
C ARG A 226 29.34 -15.41 -13.32
N PRO A 227 30.07 -14.71 -12.45
CA PRO A 227 30.81 -13.50 -12.84
C PRO A 227 32.09 -13.88 -13.62
N GLU A 228 31.94 -14.09 -14.92
CA GLU A 228 33.00 -14.57 -15.82
C GLU A 228 33.54 -13.49 -16.76
N LEU A 229 32.79 -12.40 -16.95
CA LEU A 229 33.16 -11.32 -17.83
C LEU A 229 33.90 -10.22 -17.05
N ASP A 230 34.85 -9.55 -17.70
CA ASP A 230 35.70 -8.54 -17.07
C ASP A 230 34.89 -7.43 -16.38
N TRP A 231 33.73 -7.08 -16.91
CA TRP A 231 32.85 -6.07 -16.35
C TRP A 231 32.00 -6.55 -15.15
N GLU A 232 32.02 -7.83 -14.84
CA GLU A 232 31.26 -8.44 -13.73
C GLU A 232 32.06 -8.55 -12.43
N ILE A 233 33.34 -8.18 -12.44
CA ILE A 233 34.29 -8.50 -11.36
C ILE A 233 34.92 -7.27 -10.70
N SER A 234 34.37 -6.08 -10.94
CA SER A 234 34.85 -4.86 -10.27
C SER A 234 34.60 -4.97 -8.76
N GLY A 235 35.67 -4.86 -7.97
CA GLY A 235 35.67 -5.01 -6.51
C GLY A 235 35.56 -6.44 -6.01
N ARG A 236 34.56 -7.20 -6.44
CA ARG A 236 34.36 -8.63 -6.15
C ARG A 236 33.70 -9.32 -7.33
N LYS A 237 33.83 -10.62 -7.38
CA LYS A 237 33.17 -11.47 -8.38
C LYS A 237 31.73 -11.75 -7.95
N VAL A 238 30.80 -10.93 -8.39
CA VAL A 238 29.40 -10.96 -7.93
C VAL A 238 28.45 -10.96 -9.12
N THR A 239 27.46 -11.86 -9.07
CA THR A 239 26.18 -11.77 -9.78
C THR A 239 25.06 -11.99 -8.76
N GLU A 240 24.14 -11.00 -8.64
CA GLU A 240 23.06 -11.01 -7.64
C GLU A 240 21.83 -10.26 -8.18
N GLY A 241 20.76 -10.10 -7.37
CA GLY A 241 19.58 -9.29 -7.72
C GLY A 241 18.97 -9.72 -9.04
N ALA A 242 18.63 -11.02 -9.16
CA ALA A 242 18.08 -11.58 -10.38
C ALA A 242 16.60 -11.20 -10.53
N GLU A 243 16.23 -10.57 -11.66
CA GLU A 243 14.88 -10.08 -11.94
C GLU A 243 14.33 -10.64 -13.25
N ILE A 244 13.13 -11.24 -13.18
CA ILE A 244 12.48 -11.85 -14.34
C ILE A 244 11.64 -10.82 -15.11
N LEU A 245 11.84 -10.80 -16.43
CA LEU A 245 11.07 -10.02 -17.39
C LEU A 245 10.52 -10.92 -18.48
N GLN A 246 9.20 -11.05 -18.58
CA GLN A 246 8.53 -11.85 -19.59
C GLN A 246 7.79 -10.95 -20.59
N HIS A 247 8.04 -11.15 -21.87
CA HIS A 247 7.41 -10.37 -22.93
C HIS A 247 7.28 -11.20 -24.22
N ASN A 248 6.11 -11.20 -24.82
CA ASN A 248 5.82 -11.88 -26.10
C ASN A 248 6.29 -13.36 -26.14
N GLY A 249 6.10 -14.09 -25.03
CA GLY A 249 6.48 -15.49 -24.93
C GLY A 249 7.97 -15.75 -24.70
N ARG A 250 8.80 -14.71 -24.59
CA ARG A 250 10.22 -14.79 -24.22
C ARG A 250 10.37 -14.51 -22.73
N THR A 251 11.38 -15.11 -22.14
CA THR A 251 11.73 -14.90 -20.73
C THR A 251 13.18 -14.42 -20.65
N PHE A 252 13.35 -13.24 -20.09
CA PHE A 252 14.64 -12.64 -19.77
C PHE A 252 14.83 -12.60 -18.25
N MET A 253 16.07 -12.60 -17.83
CA MET A 253 16.47 -12.36 -16.45
C MET A 253 17.57 -11.29 -16.46
N THR A 254 17.32 -10.13 -15.85
CA THR A 254 18.41 -9.22 -15.51
C THR A 254 19.06 -9.66 -14.20
N TYR A 255 20.31 -9.33 -14.02
CA TYR A 255 21.06 -9.54 -12.78
C TYR A 255 22.04 -8.39 -12.59
N SER A 256 22.36 -8.10 -11.36
CA SER A 256 23.37 -7.12 -11.01
C SER A 256 24.75 -7.77 -10.93
N ALA A 257 25.75 -7.11 -11.44
CA ALA A 257 27.12 -7.61 -11.47
C ALA A 257 28.13 -6.58 -10.97
N SER A 258 29.29 -7.06 -10.55
CA SER A 258 30.30 -6.37 -9.78
C SER A 258 29.85 -6.14 -8.32
N PHE A 259 30.73 -5.61 -7.49
CA PHE A 259 30.41 -5.38 -6.07
C PHE A 259 29.68 -4.07 -5.89
N CYS A 260 28.54 -4.08 -5.19
CA CYS A 260 27.70 -2.89 -4.97
C CYS A 260 28.45 -1.73 -4.30
N ASN A 261 29.62 -2.00 -3.65
CA ASN A 261 30.47 -0.95 -3.08
C ASN A 261 31.41 -0.29 -4.10
N THR A 262 31.16 -0.47 -5.39
CA THR A 262 31.87 0.18 -6.47
C THR A 262 30.92 1.00 -7.34
N PRO A 263 31.39 2.07 -7.99
CA PRO A 263 30.56 2.82 -8.94
C PRO A 263 30.22 2.01 -10.21
N ASP A 264 30.80 0.83 -10.37
CA ASP A 264 30.70 -0.02 -11.55
C ASP A 264 29.69 -1.16 -11.41
N TYR A 265 28.91 -1.18 -10.33
CA TYR A 265 27.72 -2.06 -10.22
C TYR A 265 26.76 -1.75 -11.37
N LYS A 266 26.25 -2.78 -12.05
CA LYS A 266 25.48 -2.64 -13.30
C LYS A 266 24.66 -3.88 -13.62
N LEU A 267 23.75 -3.79 -14.60
CA LEU A 267 22.91 -4.90 -15.01
C LEU A 267 23.50 -5.68 -16.19
N GLY A 268 23.55 -7.00 -16.02
CA GLY A 268 23.66 -7.97 -17.09
C GLY A 268 22.31 -8.60 -17.43
N MET A 269 22.30 -9.49 -18.45
CA MET A 269 21.07 -10.15 -18.85
C MET A 269 21.33 -11.60 -19.33
N LEU A 270 20.38 -12.47 -18.97
CA LEU A 270 20.22 -13.81 -19.54
C LEU A 270 18.89 -13.87 -20.31
N GLU A 271 18.80 -14.77 -21.27
CA GLU A 271 17.57 -15.16 -21.95
C GLU A 271 17.36 -16.66 -21.84
N LEU A 272 16.17 -17.09 -21.45
CA LEU A 272 15.78 -18.49 -21.47
C LEU A 272 15.44 -18.91 -22.90
N VAL A 273 16.38 -19.56 -23.56
CA VAL A 273 16.25 -20.01 -24.97
C VAL A 273 15.95 -21.51 -25.08
N GLY A 274 16.10 -22.26 -23.99
CA GLY A 274 15.74 -23.67 -23.90
C GLY A 274 14.42 -23.91 -23.18
N ASP A 275 13.97 -25.15 -23.19
CA ASP A 275 12.66 -25.54 -22.64
C ASP A 275 12.67 -25.87 -21.14
N ASP A 276 13.83 -26.02 -20.54
CA ASP A 276 14.01 -26.44 -19.15
C ASP A 276 14.88 -25.42 -18.39
N PRO A 277 14.26 -24.59 -17.54
CA PRO A 277 14.98 -23.57 -16.78
C PRO A 277 16.06 -24.13 -15.84
N LEU A 278 15.94 -25.41 -15.41
CA LEU A 278 16.91 -26.06 -14.54
C LEU A 278 18.19 -26.52 -15.26
N LYS A 279 18.32 -26.27 -16.57
CA LYS A 279 19.54 -26.50 -17.32
C LYS A 279 20.28 -25.21 -17.58
N ALA A 280 21.52 -25.08 -17.13
CA ALA A 280 22.34 -23.91 -17.41
C ALA A 280 22.45 -23.60 -18.92
N SER A 281 22.51 -24.66 -19.76
CA SER A 281 22.54 -24.52 -21.21
C SER A 281 21.25 -23.97 -21.85
N SER A 282 20.15 -23.90 -21.09
CA SER A 282 18.91 -23.26 -21.52
C SER A 282 18.97 -21.74 -21.42
N TRP A 283 19.96 -21.19 -20.73
CA TRP A 283 20.13 -19.77 -20.53
C TRP A 283 21.27 -19.23 -21.40
N LYS A 284 20.94 -18.27 -22.25
CA LYS A 284 21.91 -17.54 -23.08
C LYS A 284 22.31 -16.27 -22.33
N LYS A 285 23.58 -16.15 -21.99
CA LYS A 285 24.15 -14.94 -21.37
C LYS A 285 24.54 -13.92 -22.44
N TYR A 286 24.24 -12.65 -22.19
CA TYR A 286 24.71 -11.56 -23.02
C TYR A 286 26.07 -11.06 -22.52
N ASP A 287 26.99 -10.80 -23.46
CA ASP A 287 28.41 -10.47 -23.16
C ASP A 287 28.64 -9.02 -22.75
N LYS A 288 27.63 -8.15 -22.91
CA LYS A 288 27.72 -6.75 -22.55
C LYS A 288 26.70 -6.41 -21.49
N PRO A 289 27.01 -5.43 -20.61
CA PRO A 289 26.01 -4.91 -19.70
C PRO A 289 24.85 -4.29 -20.48
N VAL A 290 23.64 -4.44 -19.97
CA VAL A 290 22.41 -3.89 -20.57
C VAL A 290 21.99 -2.57 -19.94
N PHE A 291 22.55 -2.23 -18.79
CA PHE A 291 22.31 -0.97 -18.09
C PHE A 291 23.49 -0.67 -17.17
N GLU A 292 24.16 0.47 -17.34
CA GLU A 292 25.37 0.82 -16.62
C GLU A 292 25.44 2.32 -16.31
N ARG A 293 26.36 2.71 -15.45
CA ARG A 293 26.56 4.08 -14.98
C ARG A 293 26.72 5.11 -16.10
N THR A 294 26.40 6.33 -15.75
CA THR A 294 26.77 7.55 -16.47
C THR A 294 27.85 8.31 -15.70
N GLU A 295 28.10 9.58 -16.06
CA GLU A 295 28.94 10.48 -15.30
C GLU A 295 28.23 11.08 -14.07
N GLU A 296 26.91 10.87 -13.93
CA GLU A 296 26.06 11.48 -12.92
C GLU A 296 25.30 10.45 -12.06
N VAL A 297 25.22 9.20 -12.51
CA VAL A 297 24.57 8.11 -11.80
C VAL A 297 25.50 6.91 -11.73
N PHE A 298 25.84 6.49 -10.53
CA PHE A 298 26.84 5.48 -10.27
C PHE A 298 26.22 4.23 -9.64
N GLY A 299 26.77 3.06 -10.01
CA GLY A 299 26.31 1.78 -9.49
C GLY A 299 24.81 1.52 -9.72
N PRO A 300 24.24 1.77 -10.90
CA PRO A 300 22.82 1.51 -11.14
C PRO A 300 22.58 0.01 -11.23
N GLY A 301 21.66 -0.50 -10.42
CA GLY A 301 21.37 -1.93 -10.43
C GLY A 301 20.25 -2.31 -9.45
N HIS A 302 20.17 -3.62 -9.18
CA HIS A 302 19.16 -4.29 -8.37
C HIS A 302 17.78 -3.73 -8.67
N ASN A 303 17.34 -4.02 -9.89
CA ASN A 303 16.16 -3.41 -10.48
C ASN A 303 14.89 -4.24 -10.21
N GLY A 304 13.74 -3.63 -10.42
CA GLY A 304 12.46 -4.30 -10.59
C GLY A 304 11.79 -3.82 -11.86
N PHE A 305 10.74 -4.51 -12.30
CA PHE A 305 9.95 -4.15 -13.45
C PHE A 305 8.48 -3.95 -13.07
N PHE A 306 7.86 -2.95 -13.69
CA PHE A 306 6.42 -2.76 -13.61
C PHE A 306 5.87 -2.25 -14.95
N THR A 307 4.57 -2.44 -15.15
CA THR A 307 3.85 -1.96 -16.32
C THR A 307 3.01 -0.76 -15.91
N SER A 308 2.89 0.22 -16.80
CA SER A 308 2.05 1.41 -16.58
C SER A 308 0.60 1.04 -16.26
N PRO A 309 -0.18 1.92 -15.60
CA PRO A 309 -1.58 1.67 -15.27
C PRO A 309 -2.47 1.23 -16.41
N ASP A 310 -2.21 1.69 -17.63
CA ASP A 310 -2.95 1.31 -18.84
C ASP A 310 -2.35 0.10 -19.59
N GLY A 311 -1.25 -0.46 -19.11
CA GLY A 311 -0.59 -1.62 -19.69
C GLY A 311 0.17 -1.34 -20.99
N THR A 312 0.38 -0.08 -21.37
CA THR A 312 1.00 0.28 -22.66
C THR A 312 2.49 0.56 -22.59
N GLU A 313 3.04 0.72 -21.39
CA GLU A 313 4.45 1.04 -21.16
C GLU A 313 5.08 0.09 -20.15
N ASP A 314 6.33 -0.28 -20.43
CA ASP A 314 7.18 -1.04 -19.53
C ASP A 314 8.20 -0.11 -18.85
N TRP A 315 8.35 -0.28 -17.55
CA TRP A 315 9.16 0.57 -16.68
C TRP A 315 10.18 -0.22 -15.89
N LEU A 316 11.34 0.39 -15.73
CA LEU A 316 12.46 -0.06 -14.90
C LEU A 316 12.48 0.79 -13.62
N VAL A 317 12.40 0.16 -12.45
CA VAL A 317 12.75 0.77 -11.16
C VAL A 317 14.10 0.21 -10.73
N TYR A 318 14.98 1.05 -10.21
CA TYR A 318 16.34 0.66 -9.84
C TYR A 318 16.91 1.59 -8.78
N HIS A 319 17.96 1.18 -8.11
CA HIS A 319 18.74 2.11 -7.29
C HIS A 319 19.96 2.64 -8.03
N GLY A 320 20.47 3.79 -7.60
CA GLY A 320 21.71 4.37 -8.06
C GLY A 320 22.25 5.38 -7.05
N ASN A 321 23.53 5.63 -7.10
CA ASN A 321 24.22 6.63 -6.28
C ASN A 321 24.49 7.91 -7.05
N ASP A 322 24.56 9.04 -6.32
CA ASP A 322 24.85 10.37 -6.89
C ASP A 322 26.36 10.71 -6.81
N SER A 323 27.19 9.81 -6.29
CA SER A 323 28.64 9.99 -6.16
C SER A 323 29.39 8.67 -6.37
N VAL A 324 30.57 8.76 -6.94
CA VAL A 324 31.50 7.63 -7.12
C VAL A 324 31.99 7.05 -5.78
N GLU A 325 31.92 7.82 -4.71
CA GLU A 325 32.36 7.42 -3.37
C GLU A 325 31.27 6.68 -2.59
N HIS A 326 30.04 6.71 -3.09
CA HIS A 326 28.94 5.99 -2.49
C HIS A 326 28.95 4.52 -2.93
N GLY A 327 28.53 3.63 -2.03
CA GLY A 327 28.53 2.18 -2.28
C GLY A 327 27.24 1.50 -1.85
N CYS A 328 27.35 0.35 -1.21
CA CYS A 328 26.21 -0.48 -0.76
C CYS A 328 25.40 0.11 0.40
N SER A 329 25.49 1.37 0.69
CA SER A 329 24.87 2.01 1.85
C SER A 329 23.46 2.56 1.55
N ALA A 330 22.88 3.21 2.55
CA ALA A 330 21.61 3.94 2.47
C ALA A 330 21.64 5.18 1.55
N THR A 331 22.78 5.49 0.95
CA THR A 331 22.91 6.55 -0.07
C THR A 331 22.36 6.13 -1.44
N ARG A 332 22.10 4.84 -1.66
CA ARG A 332 21.44 4.35 -2.87
C ARG A 332 20.04 4.94 -2.95
N SER A 333 19.78 5.73 -3.99
CA SER A 333 18.51 6.43 -4.18
C SER A 333 17.59 5.69 -5.16
N LEU A 334 16.27 5.77 -4.94
CA LEU A 334 15.27 5.20 -5.81
C LEU A 334 15.18 5.99 -7.12
N ARG A 335 15.14 5.29 -8.24
CA ARG A 335 14.99 5.84 -9.58
C ARG A 335 14.04 5.00 -10.42
N ALA A 336 13.37 5.63 -11.36
CA ALA A 336 12.50 4.94 -12.31
C ALA A 336 12.61 5.58 -13.69
N GLN A 337 12.48 4.76 -14.73
CA GLN A 337 12.40 5.21 -16.11
C GLN A 337 11.68 4.20 -16.99
N LYS A 338 11.05 4.69 -18.04
CA LYS A 338 10.47 3.88 -19.10
C LYS A 338 11.57 3.23 -19.94
N PHE A 339 11.35 2.01 -20.40
CA PHE A 339 12.18 1.37 -21.40
C PHE A 339 11.37 0.90 -22.62
N THR A 340 12.05 0.50 -23.67
CA THR A 340 11.44 0.04 -24.93
C THR A 340 11.97 -1.33 -25.33
N TRP A 341 11.45 -1.85 -26.43
CA TRP A 341 11.87 -3.12 -27.01
C TRP A 341 12.56 -2.87 -28.35
N ASN A 342 13.66 -3.57 -28.59
CA ASN A 342 14.34 -3.56 -29.89
C ASN A 342 13.54 -4.35 -30.93
N ASP A 343 13.84 -4.16 -32.20
CA ASP A 343 13.17 -4.87 -33.30
C ASP A 343 13.32 -6.40 -33.21
N ASP A 344 14.38 -6.89 -32.59
CA ASP A 344 14.60 -8.32 -32.33
C ASP A 344 13.84 -8.84 -31.08
N GLY A 345 13.07 -7.98 -30.42
CA GLY A 345 12.29 -8.28 -29.23
C GLY A 345 13.10 -8.37 -27.95
N THR A 346 14.35 -7.91 -27.90
CA THR A 346 15.12 -7.76 -26.67
C THR A 346 14.79 -6.42 -25.98
N PRO A 347 14.86 -6.32 -24.63
CA PRO A 347 14.62 -5.06 -23.95
C PRO A 347 15.73 -4.05 -24.21
N SER A 348 15.37 -2.78 -24.33
CA SER A 348 16.27 -1.63 -24.48
C SER A 348 16.09 -0.69 -23.30
N PHE A 349 16.89 -0.86 -22.26
CA PHE A 349 16.77 -0.09 -21.01
C PHE A 349 17.31 1.33 -21.11
N GLY A 350 18.11 1.63 -22.15
CA GLY A 350 18.77 2.93 -22.29
C GLY A 350 19.92 3.12 -21.31
N LYS A 351 20.02 4.33 -20.77
CA LYS A 351 20.98 4.70 -19.72
C LYS A 351 20.22 5.35 -18.56
N PRO A 352 20.77 5.33 -17.34
CA PRO A 352 20.21 6.10 -16.24
C PRO A 352 19.96 7.55 -16.63
N LEU A 353 18.74 8.04 -16.34
CA LEU A 353 18.40 9.43 -16.62
C LEU A 353 19.19 10.38 -15.71
N THR A 354 19.64 11.49 -16.29
CA THR A 354 20.32 12.57 -15.57
C THR A 354 19.45 13.05 -14.39
N PRO A 355 20.02 13.21 -13.20
CA PRO A 355 19.29 13.71 -12.03
C PRO A 355 18.63 15.07 -12.31
N GLY A 356 17.40 15.25 -11.81
CA GLY A 356 16.66 16.49 -11.96
C GLY A 356 16.00 16.73 -13.32
N VAL A 357 16.19 15.83 -14.30
CA VAL A 357 15.43 15.88 -15.54
C VAL A 357 13.99 15.47 -15.29
N GLU A 358 13.04 16.27 -15.81
CA GLU A 358 11.61 15.97 -15.71
C GLU A 358 11.26 14.70 -16.50
N VAL A 359 10.55 13.81 -15.83
CA VAL A 359 10.05 12.55 -16.40
C VAL A 359 8.53 12.58 -16.38
N ALA A 360 7.93 12.29 -17.51
CA ALA A 360 6.48 12.16 -17.62
C ALA A 360 5.99 10.97 -16.75
N PRO A 361 4.80 11.05 -16.14
CA PRO A 361 4.22 9.94 -15.40
C PRO A 361 3.99 8.72 -16.30
N PRO A 362 3.92 7.50 -15.73
CA PRO A 362 3.50 6.33 -16.47
C PRO A 362 2.13 6.51 -17.13
N SER A 363 1.98 5.99 -18.34
CA SER A 363 0.74 6.09 -19.13
C SER A 363 -0.46 5.54 -18.36
N GLY A 364 -1.60 6.23 -18.43
CA GLY A 364 -2.82 5.88 -17.70
C GLY A 364 -2.87 6.38 -16.25
N GLU A 365 -1.81 6.97 -15.72
CA GLU A 365 -1.79 7.54 -14.35
C GLU A 365 -2.63 8.82 -14.25
N TYR A 366 -2.66 9.60 -15.32
CA TYR A 366 -3.41 10.86 -15.44
C TYR A 366 -4.35 10.83 -16.65
N GLY A 367 -5.31 10.09 -16.60
CA GLY A 367 -6.33 10.02 -17.61
C GLY A 367 -7.49 9.22 -17.07
N PRO A 368 -8.54 8.96 -17.85
CA PRO A 368 -9.46 7.94 -17.46
C PRO A 368 -8.63 6.67 -17.24
N LEU A 369 -8.51 6.25 -15.98
CA LEU A 369 -7.97 4.95 -15.69
C LEU A 369 -8.68 3.96 -16.60
N VAL A 370 -7.94 3.31 -17.49
CA VAL A 370 -8.48 2.53 -18.63
C VAL A 370 -9.33 1.37 -18.15
N THR A 371 -9.15 0.99 -16.91
CA THR A 371 -10.03 0.08 -16.21
C THR A 371 -10.83 0.88 -15.20
N ARG A 372 -12.13 0.71 -15.20
CA ARG A 372 -13.03 1.20 -14.15
C ARG A 372 -12.34 1.02 -12.81
N VAL A 373 -12.30 2.08 -11.99
CA VAL A 373 -11.77 1.98 -10.63
C VAL A 373 -12.51 0.82 -9.97
N GLN A 374 -11.79 -0.27 -9.70
CA GLN A 374 -12.36 -1.45 -9.07
C GLN A 374 -12.47 -1.19 -7.58
N GLY A 375 -13.51 -1.65 -6.98
CA GLY A 375 -13.75 -1.52 -5.56
C GLY A 375 -15.23 -1.50 -5.25
N GLN A 376 -15.57 -1.60 -3.98
CA GLN A 376 -16.95 -1.54 -3.53
C GLN A 376 -17.60 -0.23 -3.96
N ARG A 377 -18.75 -0.33 -4.61
CA ARG A 377 -19.57 0.82 -4.98
C ARG A 377 -20.39 1.31 -3.79
N TYR A 378 -20.45 2.63 -3.67
CA TYR A 378 -21.26 3.31 -2.66
C TYR A 378 -22.20 4.34 -3.30
N GLN A 379 -23.34 4.50 -2.70
CA GLN A 379 -24.11 5.75 -2.75
C GLN A 379 -23.73 6.60 -1.53
N LEU A 380 -23.45 7.86 -1.76
CA LEU A 380 -23.22 8.84 -0.72
C LEU A 380 -24.52 9.62 -0.55
N VAL A 381 -25.30 9.28 0.47
CA VAL A 381 -26.66 9.81 0.67
C VAL A 381 -26.58 10.94 1.67
N ASN A 382 -27.02 12.13 1.28
CA ASN A 382 -27.10 13.26 2.21
C ASN A 382 -28.11 12.97 3.32
N ALA A 383 -27.72 13.08 4.56
CA ALA A 383 -28.51 12.70 5.71
C ALA A 383 -29.78 13.57 5.89
N THR A 384 -29.73 14.83 5.44
CA THR A 384 -30.86 15.77 5.55
C THR A 384 -31.87 15.60 4.44
N SER A 385 -31.42 15.50 3.18
CA SER A 385 -32.31 15.46 2.01
C SER A 385 -32.71 14.05 1.59
N GLY A 386 -31.94 13.03 1.97
CA GLY A 386 -32.12 11.65 1.48
C GLY A 386 -31.73 11.47 0.02
N LEU A 387 -31.15 12.47 -0.64
CA LEU A 387 -30.67 12.43 -2.01
C LEU A 387 -29.19 12.04 -2.07
N CYS A 388 -28.76 11.49 -3.20
CA CYS A 388 -27.40 11.03 -3.42
C CYS A 388 -26.51 12.11 -4.02
N LEU A 389 -25.23 12.13 -3.62
CA LEU A 389 -24.18 12.83 -4.34
C LEU A 389 -24.09 12.26 -5.76
N ASP A 390 -24.16 13.14 -6.74
CA ASP A 390 -24.24 12.82 -8.17
C ASP A 390 -23.47 13.87 -8.98
N ILE A 391 -23.31 13.64 -10.26
CA ILE A 391 -22.82 14.63 -11.22
C ILE A 391 -24.00 15.12 -12.07
N ALA A 392 -24.00 16.39 -12.47
CA ALA A 392 -25.05 16.96 -13.29
C ALA A 392 -25.32 16.12 -14.55
N ALA A 393 -26.57 16.04 -14.94
CA ALA A 393 -26.98 15.20 -16.07
C ALA A 393 -26.48 15.72 -17.44
N ASP A 394 -26.18 17.01 -17.53
CA ASP A 394 -25.61 17.62 -18.74
C ASP A 394 -24.15 17.18 -18.87
N PRO A 395 -23.75 16.50 -19.94
CA PRO A 395 -22.36 16.06 -20.14
C PRO A 395 -21.35 17.21 -20.21
N GLN A 396 -21.80 18.43 -20.45
CA GLN A 396 -20.96 19.64 -20.45
C GLN A 396 -20.86 20.29 -19.06
N ASP A 397 -21.63 19.82 -18.08
CA ASP A 397 -21.63 20.33 -16.71
C ASP A 397 -21.10 19.26 -15.75
N ALA A 398 -19.85 19.36 -15.39
CA ALA A 398 -19.19 18.40 -14.51
C ALA A 398 -19.46 18.65 -13.01
N ARG A 399 -20.33 19.60 -12.63
CA ARG A 399 -20.54 19.95 -11.22
C ARG A 399 -21.19 18.84 -10.41
N ALA A 400 -20.80 18.76 -9.16
CA ALA A 400 -21.43 17.90 -8.17
C ALA A 400 -22.78 18.46 -7.76
N VAL A 401 -23.79 17.61 -7.73
CA VAL A 401 -25.19 17.92 -7.37
C VAL A 401 -25.76 16.81 -6.50
N GLN A 402 -26.91 17.06 -5.88
CA GLN A 402 -27.67 15.96 -5.29
C GLN A 402 -28.83 15.56 -6.18
N ARG A 403 -29.09 14.26 -6.31
CA ARG A 403 -30.17 13.68 -7.13
C ARG A 403 -30.76 12.43 -6.47
N GLN A 404 -31.86 11.92 -7.03
CA GLN A 404 -32.38 10.61 -6.59
C GLN A 404 -31.33 9.51 -6.77
N CYS A 405 -31.23 8.60 -5.82
CA CYS A 405 -30.22 7.54 -5.75
C CYS A 405 -30.34 6.43 -6.81
N ALA A 406 -31.07 6.67 -7.88
CA ALA A 406 -31.23 5.72 -8.99
C ALA A 406 -30.27 5.97 -10.18
N SER A 407 -29.49 7.05 -10.13
CA SER A 407 -28.57 7.43 -11.20
C SER A 407 -27.31 6.58 -11.19
N THR A 408 -26.77 6.24 -12.37
CA THR A 408 -25.45 5.60 -12.51
C THR A 408 -24.32 6.54 -12.12
N ASN A 409 -24.47 7.83 -12.38
CA ASN A 409 -23.50 8.88 -12.00
C ASN A 409 -23.45 9.16 -10.47
N GLY A 410 -24.38 8.62 -9.70
CA GLY A 410 -24.42 8.69 -8.24
C GLY A 410 -23.72 7.52 -7.56
N GLN A 411 -22.91 6.74 -8.28
CA GLN A 411 -22.16 5.58 -7.77
C GLN A 411 -20.68 5.91 -7.65
N TRP A 412 -20.14 5.73 -6.46
CA TRP A 412 -18.77 6.13 -6.12
C TRP A 412 -17.97 4.95 -5.59
N VAL A 413 -16.72 4.85 -6.01
CA VAL A 413 -15.73 3.98 -5.38
C VAL A 413 -14.89 4.85 -4.44
N ILE A 414 -14.78 4.43 -3.19
CA ILE A 414 -13.95 5.06 -2.18
C ILE A 414 -12.61 4.33 -2.18
N ASP A 415 -11.57 4.97 -2.68
CA ASP A 415 -10.24 4.39 -2.79
C ASP A 415 -9.26 5.12 -1.88
N ALA A 416 -8.64 4.37 -0.96
CA ALA A 416 -7.77 4.93 0.06
C ALA A 416 -6.44 5.41 -0.52
N THR A 417 -5.96 6.56 -0.03
CA THR A 417 -4.58 6.99 -0.16
C THR A 417 -3.75 6.48 1.02
N THR A 418 -2.43 6.65 0.99
CA THR A 418 -1.53 6.09 2.02
C THR A 418 -1.58 6.78 3.38
N ASP A 419 -2.20 7.94 3.49
CA ASP A 419 -2.12 8.83 4.64
C ASP A 419 -3.48 9.18 5.26
N GLY A 420 -4.44 8.26 5.16
CA GLY A 420 -5.76 8.39 5.79
C GLY A 420 -6.76 9.24 5.02
N PHE A 421 -6.41 9.65 3.79
CA PHE A 421 -7.34 10.28 2.87
C PHE A 421 -7.85 9.27 1.83
N VAL A 422 -8.87 9.67 1.09
CA VAL A 422 -9.45 8.87 0.02
C VAL A 422 -9.63 9.72 -1.23
N ARG A 423 -9.67 9.08 -2.38
CA ARG A 423 -10.22 9.63 -3.61
C ARG A 423 -11.60 9.02 -3.86
N LEU A 424 -12.52 9.84 -4.31
CA LEU A 424 -13.88 9.42 -4.64
C LEU A 424 -13.99 9.34 -6.16
N ALA A 425 -13.93 8.12 -6.69
CA ALA A 425 -14.01 7.87 -8.12
C ALA A 425 -15.45 7.63 -8.55
N ASN A 426 -15.91 8.34 -9.56
CA ASN A 426 -17.20 8.08 -10.17
C ASN A 426 -17.15 6.77 -10.97
N ARG A 427 -18.11 5.90 -10.74
CA ARG A 427 -18.13 4.55 -11.35
C ARG A 427 -18.43 4.58 -12.85
N GLU A 428 -19.17 5.55 -13.33
CA GLU A 428 -19.60 5.61 -14.73
C GLU A 428 -18.49 6.07 -15.67
N ASP A 429 -17.80 7.16 -15.32
CA ASP A 429 -16.81 7.79 -16.18
C ASP A 429 -15.36 7.71 -15.64
N SER A 430 -15.17 7.05 -14.51
CA SER A 430 -13.87 6.89 -13.84
C SER A 430 -13.14 8.21 -13.53
N LYS A 431 -13.88 9.32 -13.46
CA LYS A 431 -13.37 10.60 -12.99
C LYS A 431 -13.51 10.73 -11.48
N PHE A 432 -12.85 11.72 -10.92
CA PHE A 432 -12.74 11.89 -9.48
C PHE A 432 -13.41 13.15 -9.02
N LEU A 433 -14.00 13.10 -7.83
CA LEU A 433 -14.56 14.27 -7.18
C LEU A 433 -13.43 15.27 -6.86
N GLU A 434 -13.56 16.50 -7.34
CA GLU A 434 -12.53 17.53 -7.29
C GLU A 434 -13.12 18.85 -6.80
N LEU A 435 -12.36 19.55 -5.97
CA LEU A 435 -12.59 20.97 -5.71
C LEU A 435 -12.06 21.78 -6.90
N GLU A 436 -12.96 22.41 -7.67
CA GLU A 436 -12.62 23.09 -8.92
C GLU A 436 -11.50 24.12 -8.73
N SER A 437 -10.45 23.99 -9.53
CA SER A 437 -9.27 24.88 -9.50
C SER A 437 -8.63 25.05 -8.12
N CYS A 438 -8.82 24.08 -7.22
CA CYS A 438 -8.38 24.15 -5.82
C CYS A 438 -8.78 25.45 -5.12
N ASN A 439 -9.96 25.98 -5.45
CA ASN A 439 -10.47 27.23 -4.90
C ASN A 439 -10.83 27.06 -3.42
N ASP A 440 -10.19 27.79 -2.52
CA ASP A 440 -10.39 27.70 -1.08
C ASP A 440 -11.54 28.59 -0.53
N ALA A 441 -12.23 29.29 -1.40
CA ALA A 441 -13.38 30.13 -1.00
C ALA A 441 -14.53 29.27 -0.46
N ASP A 442 -15.33 29.85 0.42
CA ASP A 442 -16.61 29.25 0.83
C ASP A 442 -17.55 29.15 -0.37
N ASN A 443 -18.32 28.08 -0.42
CA ASN A 443 -19.19 27.75 -1.53
C ASN A 443 -18.45 27.52 -2.86
N ALA A 444 -17.15 27.18 -2.82
CA ALA A 444 -16.43 26.82 -4.02
C ALA A 444 -17.01 25.55 -4.63
N LYS A 445 -17.03 25.54 -5.96
CA LYS A 445 -17.61 24.47 -6.77
C LYS A 445 -16.84 23.17 -6.60
N VAL A 446 -17.58 22.08 -6.48
CA VAL A 446 -17.08 20.71 -6.55
C VAL A 446 -17.56 20.09 -7.86
N GLN A 447 -16.69 19.32 -8.51
CA GLN A 447 -16.94 18.76 -9.83
C GLN A 447 -16.34 17.36 -9.99
N SER A 448 -16.66 16.69 -11.10
CA SER A 448 -15.97 15.49 -11.59
C SER A 448 -14.85 15.89 -12.55
N ALA A 449 -13.63 15.41 -12.33
CA ALA A 449 -12.48 15.72 -13.16
C ALA A 449 -11.55 14.50 -13.31
N ALA A 450 -10.73 14.48 -14.37
CA ALA A 450 -9.67 13.49 -14.54
C ALA A 450 -8.72 13.53 -13.33
N TRP A 451 -8.15 12.39 -12.98
CA TRP A 451 -7.18 12.30 -11.89
C TRP A 451 -5.92 13.11 -12.21
N ARG A 452 -5.49 13.94 -11.29
CA ARG A 452 -4.30 14.81 -11.40
C ARG A 452 -3.36 14.71 -10.22
N ASN A 453 -3.64 13.80 -9.28
CA ASN A 453 -2.88 13.60 -8.05
C ASN A 453 -2.64 14.87 -7.21
N ASN A 454 -3.63 15.72 -7.10
CA ASN A 454 -3.55 16.89 -6.24
C ASN A 454 -4.43 16.74 -5.00
N PHE A 455 -4.14 17.52 -3.96
CA PHE A 455 -4.91 17.47 -2.70
C PHE A 455 -6.37 17.93 -2.84
N CYS A 456 -6.71 18.60 -3.93
CA CYS A 456 -8.07 19.04 -4.21
C CYS A 456 -8.98 17.90 -4.68
N GLN A 457 -8.39 16.76 -5.07
CA GLN A 457 -9.07 15.51 -5.44
C GLN A 457 -9.06 14.47 -4.31
N GLN A 458 -8.55 14.84 -3.14
CA GLN A 458 -8.42 13.93 -2.02
C GLN A 458 -9.29 14.42 -0.85
N TRP A 459 -9.91 13.46 -0.18
CA TRP A 459 -10.93 13.72 0.82
C TRP A 459 -10.69 12.90 2.08
N LYS A 460 -11.06 13.45 3.22
CA LYS A 460 -11.12 12.69 4.46
C LYS A 460 -12.58 12.31 4.70
N VAL A 461 -12.85 11.01 4.82
CA VAL A 461 -14.14 10.48 5.25
C VAL A 461 -14.02 10.11 6.71
N ALA A 462 -14.73 10.79 7.57
CA ALA A 462 -14.64 10.60 9.02
C ALA A 462 -16.04 10.42 9.64
N PRO A 463 -16.18 9.63 10.71
CA PRO A 463 -17.44 9.53 11.44
C PRO A 463 -17.94 10.92 11.88
N SER A 464 -19.23 11.16 11.73
CA SER A 464 -19.94 12.31 12.27
C SER A 464 -21.08 11.88 13.22
N THR A 465 -22.21 12.53 13.23
CA THR A 465 -23.31 12.18 14.14
C THR A 465 -24.14 10.99 13.65
N ASP A 466 -24.66 10.20 14.56
CA ASP A 466 -25.70 9.15 14.32
C ASP A 466 -25.45 8.18 13.15
N GLY A 467 -24.20 7.75 12.96
CA GLY A 467 -23.86 6.79 11.90
C GLY A 467 -23.60 7.43 10.54
N ASN A 468 -23.62 8.76 10.46
CA ASN A 468 -23.23 9.51 9.28
C ASN A 468 -21.71 9.72 9.22
N VAL A 469 -21.24 10.22 8.10
CA VAL A 469 -19.85 10.62 7.88
C VAL A 469 -19.79 12.07 7.40
N SER A 470 -18.73 12.75 7.74
CA SER A 470 -18.32 14.00 7.09
C SER A 470 -17.30 13.68 6.00
N ILE A 471 -17.36 14.41 4.89
CA ILE A 471 -16.43 14.30 3.76
C ILE A 471 -15.73 15.65 3.63
N THR A 472 -14.45 15.72 3.98
CA THR A 472 -13.70 16.99 4.09
C THR A 472 -12.59 17.01 3.05
N ASN A 473 -12.47 18.11 2.29
CA ASN A 473 -11.42 18.23 1.29
C ASN A 473 -10.03 18.32 1.95
N ARG A 474 -9.06 17.58 1.45
CA ARG A 474 -7.70 17.54 1.99
C ARG A 474 -6.98 18.89 1.91
N TYR A 475 -7.16 19.61 0.80
CA TYR A 475 -6.46 20.88 0.55
C TYR A 475 -6.96 22.00 1.44
N THR A 476 -8.30 22.12 1.60
CA THR A 476 -8.91 23.24 2.30
C THR A 476 -9.31 22.93 3.73
N GLY A 477 -9.44 21.65 4.10
CA GLY A 477 -10.03 21.24 5.38
C GLY A 477 -11.53 21.50 5.49
N LYS A 478 -12.21 21.92 4.41
CA LYS A 478 -13.64 22.27 4.44
C LYS A 478 -14.50 21.08 4.04
N PRO A 479 -15.65 20.87 4.71
CA PRO A 479 -16.57 19.79 4.40
C PRO A 479 -17.35 20.01 3.10
N LEU A 480 -17.73 18.89 2.51
CA LEU A 480 -18.65 18.77 1.38
C LEU A 480 -20.09 18.89 1.89
N ALA A 481 -20.86 19.83 1.38
CA ALA A 481 -22.24 20.04 1.84
C ALA A 481 -23.18 20.44 0.70
N VAL A 482 -24.47 20.24 0.91
CA VAL A 482 -25.52 20.69 -0.02
C VAL A 482 -25.76 22.17 0.16
N ALA A 483 -25.70 22.91 -0.93
CA ALA A 483 -25.89 24.34 -0.93
C ALA A 483 -27.25 24.77 -0.30
N GLY A 484 -27.17 25.62 0.72
CA GLY A 484 -28.34 26.14 1.42
C GLY A 484 -29.18 25.09 2.14
N CYS A 485 -28.63 23.91 2.44
CA CYS A 485 -29.33 22.76 3.03
C CYS A 485 -30.64 22.40 2.30
N SER A 486 -30.68 22.62 1.00
CA SER A 486 -31.87 22.40 0.18
C SER A 486 -32.17 20.91 0.04
N ALA A 487 -33.44 20.51 0.10
CA ALA A 487 -33.90 19.16 -0.25
C ALA A 487 -34.25 19.01 -1.74
N ALA A 488 -34.02 20.05 -2.56
CA ALA A 488 -34.35 20.02 -3.98
C ALA A 488 -33.32 19.17 -4.80
N GLN A 489 -33.83 18.47 -5.81
CA GLN A 489 -32.97 17.79 -6.78
C GLN A 489 -32.16 18.80 -7.61
N ASN A 490 -30.98 18.37 -8.09
CA ASN A 490 -30.03 19.17 -8.86
C ASN A 490 -29.46 20.38 -8.09
N GLN A 491 -29.67 20.44 -6.79
CA GLN A 491 -28.99 21.41 -5.95
C GLN A 491 -27.50 21.14 -5.92
N ALA A 492 -26.69 22.17 -6.03
CA ALA A 492 -25.24 22.06 -6.03
C ALA A 492 -24.72 21.48 -4.70
N VAL A 493 -23.72 20.62 -4.81
CA VAL A 493 -22.91 20.17 -3.68
C VAL A 493 -21.58 20.92 -3.75
N LEU A 494 -21.23 21.60 -2.69
CA LEU A 494 -20.14 22.58 -2.61
C LEU A 494 -19.26 22.28 -1.38
N GLN A 495 -18.08 22.88 -1.31
CA GLN A 495 -17.39 22.96 -0.01
C GLN A 495 -17.95 24.14 0.81
N GLN A 496 -18.08 23.95 2.11
CA GLN A 496 -18.59 25.00 3.01
C GLN A 496 -17.86 24.95 4.35
N SER A 497 -17.45 26.10 4.89
CA SER A 497 -16.76 26.16 6.21
C SER A 497 -17.69 25.79 7.37
N ASP A 498 -18.97 26.08 7.26
CA ASP A 498 -19.99 25.78 8.26
C ASP A 498 -21.00 24.78 7.67
N ALA A 499 -20.58 23.53 7.55
CA ALA A 499 -21.44 22.46 7.10
C ALA A 499 -22.12 21.81 8.32
N THR A 500 -23.15 22.42 8.82
CA THR A 500 -24.07 21.82 9.79
C THR A 500 -24.61 20.46 9.27
N ALA A 501 -25.78 19.99 9.69
CA ALA A 501 -26.38 18.73 9.25
C ALA A 501 -26.39 18.48 7.71
N CYS A 502 -26.24 19.52 6.89
CA CYS A 502 -26.18 19.43 5.41
C CYS A 502 -24.87 18.84 4.87
N GLY A 503 -23.83 18.74 5.69
CA GLY A 503 -22.56 18.10 5.39
C GLY A 503 -22.45 16.67 5.89
N ASP A 504 -23.53 16.12 6.43
CA ASP A 504 -23.58 14.73 6.89
C ASP A 504 -24.04 13.80 5.76
N TRP A 505 -23.28 12.74 5.55
CA TRP A 505 -23.50 11.76 4.50
C TRP A 505 -23.60 10.35 5.06
N GLN A 506 -24.38 9.50 4.43
CA GLN A 506 -24.45 8.07 4.71
C GLN A 506 -23.70 7.30 3.62
N LEU A 507 -22.82 6.39 4.02
CA LEU A 507 -22.21 5.44 3.11
C LEU A 507 -23.17 4.25 2.92
N ARG A 508 -23.66 4.07 1.72
CA ARG A 508 -24.55 2.97 1.38
C ARG A 508 -23.88 2.06 0.34
N PRO A 509 -23.27 0.95 0.77
CA PRO A 509 -22.72 -0.04 -0.17
C PRO A 509 -23.79 -0.57 -1.10
N MET A 510 -23.42 -0.84 -2.35
CA MET A 510 -24.33 -1.28 -3.39
C MET A 510 -24.04 -2.72 -3.82
N GLY A 511 -25.12 -3.48 -4.12
CA GLY A 511 -24.99 -4.87 -4.54
C GLY A 511 -24.57 -5.79 -3.40
N SER A 512 -24.05 -6.97 -3.75
CA SER A 512 -23.44 -7.87 -2.79
C SER A 512 -22.00 -7.42 -2.50
N VAL A 513 -21.56 -7.66 -1.28
CA VAL A 513 -20.29 -7.19 -0.72
C VAL A 513 -19.55 -8.36 -0.09
N VAL A 514 -18.29 -8.51 -0.38
CA VAL A 514 -17.38 -9.37 0.39
C VAL A 514 -16.78 -8.53 1.52
N VAL A 515 -16.91 -8.99 2.75
CA VAL A 515 -16.38 -8.34 3.95
C VAL A 515 -15.11 -9.06 4.35
N LEU A 516 -13.94 -8.47 4.10
CA LEU A 516 -12.64 -9.06 4.39
C LEU A 516 -12.05 -8.48 5.67
N SER A 517 -11.66 -9.33 6.60
CA SER A 517 -10.96 -8.89 7.82
C SER A 517 -9.59 -8.32 7.48
N GLN A 518 -9.25 -7.14 7.98
CA GLN A 518 -7.91 -6.57 7.85
C GLN A 518 -6.86 -7.42 8.59
N GLN A 519 -7.26 -8.10 9.68
CA GLN A 519 -6.35 -8.93 10.47
C GLN A 519 -5.91 -10.19 9.73
N SER A 520 -6.84 -10.86 9.03
CA SER A 520 -6.61 -12.19 8.46
C SER A 520 -6.73 -12.24 6.93
N GLY A 521 -7.31 -11.20 6.29
CA GLY A 521 -7.69 -11.19 4.87
C GLY A 521 -8.79 -12.19 4.52
N LYS A 522 -9.35 -12.90 5.51
CA LYS A 522 -10.42 -13.87 5.30
C LYS A 522 -11.79 -13.20 5.28
N ALA A 523 -12.72 -13.83 4.59
CA ALA A 523 -14.06 -13.32 4.42
C ALA A 523 -14.97 -13.64 5.61
N LEU A 524 -15.84 -12.71 5.95
CA LEU A 524 -17.01 -12.93 6.79
C LEU A 524 -17.90 -13.97 6.08
N SER A 525 -18.19 -15.08 6.72
CA SER A 525 -18.80 -16.25 6.13
C SER A 525 -19.88 -16.86 7.03
N VAL A 526 -20.84 -17.52 6.41
CA VAL A 526 -21.84 -18.36 7.09
C VAL A 526 -21.88 -19.75 6.43
N ALA A 527 -22.59 -20.69 7.03
CA ALA A 527 -22.87 -21.97 6.38
C ALA A 527 -23.74 -21.78 5.13
N ASP A 528 -23.65 -22.69 4.17
CA ASP A 528 -24.41 -22.65 2.90
C ASP A 528 -25.94 -22.63 3.11
N THR A 529 -26.42 -23.11 4.26
CA THR A 529 -27.85 -23.03 4.64
C THR A 529 -28.00 -22.13 5.88
N VAL A 530 -28.58 -20.97 5.68
CA VAL A 530 -28.80 -19.97 6.71
C VAL A 530 -30.11 -20.18 7.44
N LYS A 531 -30.09 -20.25 8.76
CA LYS A 531 -31.24 -20.28 9.67
C LYS A 531 -30.92 -19.48 10.93
N ALA A 532 -31.91 -19.27 11.79
CA ALA A 532 -31.66 -18.65 13.09
C ALA A 532 -30.61 -19.46 13.89
N GLY A 533 -29.64 -18.78 14.47
CA GLY A 533 -28.51 -19.35 15.21
C GLY A 533 -27.37 -19.87 14.31
N THR A 534 -27.41 -19.67 12.98
CA THR A 534 -26.26 -19.97 12.12
C THR A 534 -25.11 -19.03 12.47
N ASN A 535 -23.95 -19.61 12.79
CA ASN A 535 -22.77 -18.87 13.22
C ASN A 535 -22.19 -18.00 12.10
N VAL A 536 -21.63 -16.86 12.47
CA VAL A 536 -20.85 -16.00 11.58
C VAL A 536 -19.37 -16.16 11.92
N GLU A 537 -18.59 -16.61 10.95
CA GLU A 537 -17.18 -16.94 11.14
C GLU A 537 -16.33 -16.49 9.95
N GLN A 538 -15.02 -16.50 10.07
CA GLN A 538 -14.15 -16.21 8.95
C GLN A 538 -13.74 -17.48 8.21
N GLN A 539 -13.68 -17.38 6.88
CA GLN A 539 -13.14 -18.42 5.99
C GLN A 539 -12.36 -17.80 4.83
N ALA A 540 -11.42 -18.54 4.24
CA ALA A 540 -10.74 -18.11 3.02
C ALA A 540 -11.81 -17.74 1.96
N TYR A 541 -11.61 -16.62 1.27
CA TYR A 541 -12.56 -16.21 0.24
C TYR A 541 -12.47 -17.13 -0.98
N THR A 542 -13.55 -17.82 -1.29
CA THR A 542 -13.64 -18.83 -2.35
C THR A 542 -14.78 -18.55 -3.34
N HIS A 543 -15.25 -17.30 -3.41
CA HIS A 543 -16.31 -16.82 -4.31
C HIS A 543 -17.69 -17.49 -4.08
N LYS A 544 -17.93 -18.02 -2.89
CA LYS A 544 -19.23 -18.64 -2.54
C LYS A 544 -20.25 -17.58 -2.15
N ASP A 545 -21.53 -17.86 -2.43
CA ASP A 545 -22.65 -17.01 -2.00
C ASP A 545 -22.67 -16.81 -0.48
N ALA A 546 -22.29 -17.83 0.30
CA ALA A 546 -22.18 -17.77 1.76
C ALA A 546 -21.16 -16.73 2.28
N GLN A 547 -20.37 -16.15 1.40
CA GLN A 547 -19.37 -15.11 1.69
C GLN A 547 -19.74 -13.73 1.13
N GLN A 548 -20.93 -13.61 0.55
CA GLN A 548 -21.46 -12.38 -0.03
C GLN A 548 -22.53 -11.81 0.89
N TRP A 549 -22.46 -10.51 1.14
CA TRP A 549 -23.33 -9.82 2.06
C TRP A 549 -24.06 -8.65 1.42
N PHE A 550 -25.31 -8.46 1.78
CA PHE A 550 -26.13 -7.33 1.35
C PHE A 550 -26.31 -6.37 2.54
N PHE A 551 -25.84 -5.15 2.38
CA PHE A 551 -25.99 -4.08 3.34
C PHE A 551 -27.31 -3.36 3.07
N THR A 552 -28.38 -3.78 3.72
CA THR A 552 -29.70 -3.19 3.53
C THR A 552 -29.92 -2.02 4.47
N PRO A 553 -30.12 -0.80 3.96
CA PRO A 553 -30.42 0.35 4.80
C PRO A 553 -31.67 0.13 5.66
N THR A 554 -31.60 0.55 6.91
CA THR A 554 -32.74 0.51 7.83
C THR A 554 -33.39 1.88 7.96
N ASP A 555 -32.87 2.70 8.85
CA ASP A 555 -33.17 4.11 9.01
C ASP A 555 -31.86 4.92 8.97
N THR A 556 -31.82 6.08 9.55
CA THR A 556 -30.72 7.02 9.46
C THR A 556 -29.37 6.38 9.86
N GLY A 557 -28.47 6.19 8.90
CA GLY A 557 -27.07 5.81 9.10
C GLY A 557 -26.79 4.37 9.52
N TYR A 558 -27.80 3.49 9.52
CA TYR A 558 -27.64 2.07 9.89
C TYR A 558 -28.04 1.13 8.77
N VAL A 559 -27.45 -0.05 8.78
CA VAL A 559 -27.69 -1.13 7.82
C VAL A 559 -27.90 -2.47 8.52
N SER A 560 -28.66 -3.35 7.89
CA SER A 560 -28.69 -4.76 8.26
C SER A 560 -27.82 -5.55 7.29
N LEU A 561 -27.03 -6.50 7.79
CA LEU A 561 -26.16 -7.37 7.00
C LEU A 561 -26.90 -8.69 6.73
N LYS A 562 -27.29 -8.91 5.48
CA LYS A 562 -27.99 -10.10 5.00
C LYS A 562 -27.08 -10.95 4.12
N GLN A 563 -27.22 -12.25 4.18
CA GLN A 563 -26.47 -13.16 3.31
C GLN A 563 -27.05 -13.21 1.87
N SER A 564 -28.35 -12.95 1.70
CA SER A 564 -28.98 -12.73 0.40
C SER A 564 -29.95 -11.56 0.49
N ALA A 565 -30.28 -10.94 -0.66
CA ALA A 565 -31.19 -9.79 -0.70
C ALA A 565 -32.55 -10.07 -0.03
N ASP A 566 -33.06 -11.29 -0.23
CA ASP A 566 -34.38 -11.73 0.26
C ASP A 566 -34.30 -12.43 1.64
N SER A 567 -33.13 -12.52 2.26
CA SER A 567 -33.00 -13.19 3.56
C SER A 567 -33.82 -12.49 4.65
N GLU A 568 -34.56 -13.29 5.43
CA GLU A 568 -35.21 -12.83 6.67
C GLU A 568 -34.23 -12.78 7.86
N PHE A 569 -33.02 -13.33 7.67
CA PHE A 569 -31.98 -13.39 8.70
C PHE A 569 -30.89 -12.36 8.41
N CYS A 570 -30.42 -11.75 9.47
CA CYS A 570 -29.37 -10.74 9.49
C CYS A 570 -28.29 -11.11 10.51
N ALA A 571 -27.06 -10.70 10.28
CA ALA A 571 -26.01 -10.80 11.31
C ALA A 571 -26.39 -9.96 12.52
N ALA A 572 -26.48 -10.59 13.67
CA ALA A 572 -26.91 -9.98 14.92
C ALA A 572 -26.12 -10.55 16.11
N VAL A 573 -26.06 -9.81 17.20
CA VAL A 573 -25.49 -10.34 18.44
C VAL A 573 -26.48 -11.31 19.10
N ALA A 574 -25.99 -12.52 19.38
CA ALA A 574 -26.79 -13.58 19.99
C ALA A 574 -27.49 -13.12 21.27
N ASP A 575 -28.73 -13.53 21.45
CA ASP A 575 -29.58 -13.22 22.60
C ASP A 575 -29.71 -11.73 22.94
N ASN A 576 -29.38 -10.84 22.02
CA ASN A 576 -29.25 -9.39 22.19
C ASN A 576 -28.34 -9.03 23.40
N ALA A 577 -27.31 -9.85 23.64
CA ALA A 577 -26.37 -9.68 24.74
C ALA A 577 -25.61 -8.36 24.69
N LEU A 578 -25.35 -7.76 25.86
CA LEU A 578 -24.60 -6.50 25.98
C LEU A 578 -23.13 -6.73 26.39
N VAL A 579 -22.76 -7.96 26.73
CA VAL A 579 -21.41 -8.27 27.21
C VAL A 579 -20.41 -8.39 26.05
N PRO A 580 -19.19 -7.89 26.23
CA PRO A 580 -18.10 -8.14 25.26
C PRO A 580 -17.84 -9.63 25.08
N GLY A 581 -17.51 -10.04 23.85
CA GLY A 581 -17.28 -11.44 23.49
C GLY A 581 -18.55 -12.22 23.15
N ALA A 582 -19.73 -11.61 23.23
CA ALA A 582 -20.95 -12.27 22.81
C ALA A 582 -20.92 -12.58 21.30
N ASN A 583 -21.38 -13.79 20.96
CA ASN A 583 -21.37 -14.32 19.61
C ASN A 583 -22.15 -13.45 18.62
N VAL A 584 -21.71 -13.44 17.38
CA VAL A 584 -22.49 -12.91 16.25
C VAL A 584 -22.98 -14.08 15.41
N GLU A 585 -24.27 -14.11 15.17
CA GLU A 585 -24.96 -15.17 14.46
C GLU A 585 -26.06 -14.62 13.56
N MET A 586 -26.62 -15.43 12.72
CA MET A 586 -27.79 -15.08 11.90
C MET A 586 -29.05 -15.15 12.76
N ALA A 587 -29.74 -14.04 12.91
CA ALA A 587 -31.00 -13.94 13.65
C ALA A 587 -32.03 -13.16 12.82
N SER A 588 -33.30 -13.11 13.28
CA SER A 588 -34.30 -12.28 12.62
C SER A 588 -33.80 -10.85 12.41
N CYS A 589 -33.97 -10.29 11.22
CA CYS A 589 -33.62 -8.89 10.93
C CYS A 589 -34.41 -7.87 11.79
N ALA A 590 -35.47 -8.30 12.48
CA ALA A 590 -36.17 -7.50 13.47
C ALA A 590 -35.50 -7.49 14.86
N ALA A 591 -34.45 -8.28 15.07
CA ALA A 591 -33.72 -8.30 16.33
C ALA A 591 -33.07 -6.93 16.59
N LYS A 592 -33.04 -6.50 17.88
CA LYS A 592 -32.49 -5.21 18.27
C LYS A 592 -31.02 -5.04 17.89
N THR A 593 -30.27 -6.14 17.83
CA THR A 593 -28.84 -6.17 17.52
C THR A 593 -28.55 -6.49 16.05
N ALA A 594 -29.56 -6.50 15.16
CA ALA A 594 -29.40 -6.77 13.73
C ALA A 594 -29.02 -5.54 12.90
N GLN A 595 -28.72 -4.41 13.54
CA GLN A 595 -28.42 -3.16 12.85
C GLN A 595 -27.01 -2.68 13.20
N TRP A 596 -26.27 -2.26 12.16
CA TRP A 596 -24.87 -1.90 12.25
C TRP A 596 -24.61 -0.56 11.58
N ARG A 597 -23.70 0.20 12.13
CA ARG A 597 -23.16 1.40 11.50
C ARG A 597 -21.86 1.06 10.79
N ILE A 598 -21.71 1.52 9.55
CA ILE A 598 -20.43 1.48 8.84
C ILE A 598 -19.62 2.70 9.30
N ALA A 599 -18.52 2.47 9.99
CA ALA A 599 -17.65 3.52 10.51
C ALA A 599 -16.29 3.45 9.80
N PRO A 600 -16.00 4.36 8.85
CA PRO A 600 -14.71 4.42 8.19
C PRO A 600 -13.58 4.62 9.20
N VAL A 601 -12.44 3.99 8.93
CA VAL A 601 -11.21 4.16 9.70
C VAL A 601 -10.10 4.73 8.83
N GLU A 602 -9.12 5.33 9.44
CA GLU A 602 -7.93 5.80 8.75
C GLU A 602 -7.23 4.62 8.04
N GLY A 603 -6.82 4.83 6.78
CA GLY A 603 -6.23 3.76 5.95
C GLY A 603 -7.23 3.00 5.08
N GLY A 604 -8.50 3.41 5.02
CA GLY A 604 -9.46 2.96 4.01
C GLY A 604 -10.30 1.74 4.35
N GLY A 605 -10.20 1.22 5.56
CA GLY A 605 -11.09 0.19 6.07
C GLY A 605 -12.35 0.75 6.72
N VAL A 606 -13.22 -0.13 7.17
CA VAL A 606 -14.42 0.21 7.94
C VAL A 606 -14.52 -0.67 9.19
N MET A 607 -15.14 -0.12 10.23
CA MET A 607 -15.63 -0.90 11.35
C MET A 607 -17.15 -1.03 11.25
N LEU A 608 -17.68 -2.12 11.76
CA LEU A 608 -19.12 -2.37 11.87
C LEU A 608 -19.52 -2.25 13.35
N ILE A 609 -20.16 -1.15 13.71
CA ILE A 609 -20.55 -0.85 15.10
C ILE A 609 -22.02 -1.19 15.30
N ASN A 610 -22.30 -2.05 16.23
CA ASN A 610 -23.67 -2.44 16.54
C ASN A 610 -24.49 -1.27 17.09
N ARG A 611 -25.67 -1.02 16.51
CA ARG A 611 -26.54 0.08 16.92
C ARG A 611 -26.97 0.01 18.38
N TYR A 612 -27.35 -1.18 18.84
CA TYR A 612 -27.92 -1.38 20.17
C TYR A 612 -26.85 -1.47 21.26
N THR A 613 -25.81 -2.27 21.04
CA THR A 613 -24.77 -2.54 22.04
C THR A 613 -23.64 -1.50 22.03
N LYS A 614 -23.49 -0.72 20.94
CA LYS A 614 -22.39 0.25 20.68
C LYS A 614 -21.01 -0.41 20.60
N GLN A 615 -20.96 -1.72 20.48
CA GLN A 615 -19.72 -2.48 20.35
C GLN A 615 -19.41 -2.81 18.90
N ALA A 616 -18.13 -3.02 18.60
CA ALA A 616 -17.65 -3.36 17.28
C ALA A 616 -17.77 -4.86 16.99
N LEU A 617 -18.07 -5.22 15.74
CA LEU A 617 -17.84 -6.56 15.23
C LEU A 617 -16.31 -6.81 15.19
N GLY A 618 -15.88 -7.97 15.65
CA GLY A 618 -14.46 -8.30 15.63
C GLY A 618 -14.20 -9.80 15.68
N LEU A 619 -13.01 -10.20 15.25
CA LEU A 619 -12.54 -11.58 15.35
C LEU A 619 -12.28 -11.96 16.79
N SER A 620 -12.84 -13.05 17.24
CA SER A 620 -12.60 -13.59 18.59
C SER A 620 -11.10 -13.85 18.79
N ASN A 621 -10.53 -13.26 19.84
CA ASN A 621 -9.10 -13.35 20.17
C ASN A 621 -8.14 -12.94 19.02
N CYS A 622 -8.60 -12.12 18.08
CA CYS A 622 -7.84 -11.74 16.88
C CYS A 622 -7.30 -12.95 16.09
N GLY A 623 -8.02 -14.08 16.10
CA GLY A 623 -7.57 -15.35 15.53
C GLY A 623 -7.39 -15.29 14.01
N LEU A 624 -6.39 -16.01 13.50
CA LEU A 624 -6.10 -16.09 12.06
C LEU A 624 -6.61 -17.39 11.41
N ALA A 625 -7.01 -18.37 12.23
CA ALA A 625 -7.44 -19.69 11.74
C ALA A 625 -8.78 -19.64 11.00
N GLU A 626 -8.99 -20.60 10.08
CA GLU A 626 -10.31 -20.89 9.51
C GLU A 626 -11.33 -21.13 10.65
N ASN A 627 -12.57 -20.75 10.39
CA ASN A 627 -13.69 -20.89 11.31
C ASN A 627 -13.50 -20.10 12.63
N THR A 628 -12.58 -19.11 12.67
CA THR A 628 -12.53 -18.20 13.80
C THR A 628 -13.83 -17.40 13.84
N ASN A 629 -14.44 -17.40 15.00
CA ASN A 629 -15.75 -16.80 15.25
C ASN A 629 -15.69 -15.27 15.22
N PHE A 630 -16.75 -14.63 14.79
CA PHE A 630 -17.00 -13.21 15.01
C PHE A 630 -17.82 -12.98 16.27
N ALA A 631 -17.41 -11.99 17.03
CA ALA A 631 -18.08 -11.59 18.25
C ALA A 631 -18.14 -10.06 18.35
N GLN A 632 -19.06 -9.56 19.19
CA GLN A 632 -18.99 -8.14 19.55
C GLN A 632 -17.87 -7.89 20.56
N GLN A 633 -17.20 -6.76 20.44
CA GLN A 633 -16.07 -6.37 21.30
C GLN A 633 -16.12 -4.86 21.57
N PRO A 634 -15.49 -4.38 22.66
CA PRO A 634 -15.30 -2.94 22.83
C PRO A 634 -14.66 -2.34 21.58
N ASP A 635 -15.09 -1.15 21.22
CA ASP A 635 -14.50 -0.39 20.10
C ASP A 635 -13.06 0.03 20.47
N LEU A 636 -12.08 -0.70 19.94
CA LEU A 636 -10.64 -0.48 20.18
C LEU A 636 -9.92 0.00 18.91
N GLY A 637 -10.59 0.03 17.76
CA GLY A 637 -10.02 0.43 16.47
C GLY A 637 -8.84 -0.44 16.01
N ASN A 638 -8.70 -1.67 16.52
CA ASN A 638 -7.59 -2.56 16.15
C ASN A 638 -7.90 -3.35 14.88
N LYS A 639 -6.86 -3.92 14.25
CA LYS A 639 -6.97 -4.67 12.99
C LYS A 639 -8.00 -5.80 13.00
N CYS A 640 -8.33 -6.35 14.17
CA CYS A 640 -9.31 -7.44 14.34
C CYS A 640 -10.76 -6.97 14.18
N GLN A 641 -10.99 -5.66 14.21
CA GLN A 641 -12.28 -4.99 14.11
C GLN A 641 -12.43 -4.19 12.81
N VAL A 642 -11.39 -4.15 11.98
CA VAL A 642 -11.38 -3.40 10.72
C VAL A 642 -11.57 -4.36 9.55
N PHE A 643 -12.41 -3.95 8.61
CA PHE A 643 -12.78 -4.72 7.44
C PHE A 643 -12.58 -3.92 6.15
N HIS A 644 -12.26 -4.62 5.07
CA HIS A 644 -12.28 -4.08 3.72
C HIS A 644 -13.52 -4.61 2.99
N LEU A 645 -14.31 -3.69 2.45
CA LEU A 645 -15.50 -4.05 1.66
C LEU A 645 -15.12 -4.10 0.18
N ARG A 646 -15.45 -5.19 -0.49
CA ARG A 646 -15.16 -5.39 -1.93
C ARG A 646 -16.37 -5.92 -2.67
N GLU A 647 -16.48 -5.59 -3.97
CA GLU A 647 -17.41 -6.29 -4.85
C GLU A 647 -16.96 -7.76 -4.99
N PRO A 648 -17.88 -8.72 -5.04
CA PRO A 648 -17.56 -10.09 -5.46
C PRO A 648 -16.99 -10.07 -6.89
N ASN A 649 -15.90 -10.76 -7.11
CA ASN A 649 -15.28 -10.91 -8.44
C ASN A 649 -15.97 -12.01 -9.25
#